data_56ecf2b96c8937af4d52fd17bf520365
#
_entry.id   56ecf2b96c8937af4d52fd17bf520365
#
_cell.length_a   1.000
_cell.length_b   1.000
_cell.length_c   1.000
_cell.angle_alpha   90.00
_cell.angle_beta   90.00
_cell.angle_gamma   90.00
#
_symmetry.space_group_name_H-M   'P 1'
#
loop_
_entity.id
_entity.type
_entity.pdbx_description
1 polymer ?
#
loop_
_entity_poly.entity_id
_entity_poly.type
_entity_poly.pdbx_seq_one_letter_code
_entity_poly.pdbx_strand_id
1 'polypeptide(L)'
;MKKSISMILMLFIVSACSFSPLATETPTTPTATPPPVVETTPTAVPESRTLNICLGQEPNTLYPFANTNAAARSVLAAINDGPIDTIGYDYQAVILTQLPSLENGDAEIVSTPVQDGAQVVDADGNLVTLKQGVRVRPASCRADDCAVTYDGTTNLEMDQMIVNFHLRSDLTWSDGTPITSDDSVFAFTLASNPATETSKYLVERTQTYETTDPQTVQWWGKPGFFDPTYFTNFWAPAPKHVWSEFQAAELDTIDISSRAPMGWGPYMVKEWLAGDHILLTKNPYYFRAAEGYPKFDEVNFRFISNPNTAVSELVAGRCDILDPTIRLDTQVGLLQEMQDGELAQSFVTPGMTIEWLGLGITPASYDDGYDPIKQNDRQDILGDAHTRQAIAYCLDRESVVKNVLFGLTSVPSSYLPVGHPLFDPNIEVLPFEPTSGRALLEQAGWHDVDGDPSTPITAVNVKNVKAGTPLQLNYYTTTATQRRQAVDILSQSLAQCGIGLNVQYFEQNDLYAPGPTGALFGRHFDLIEYAMGVDSIEPPCGWFTSAEIPNADNSWTGTNVTAYRNNTFDAACRNAELSLPDEQSYADSYRQTQVLFSTDLPAIPLYYHLRIAASRFDLCHFDLDPTASPLWNIEAIDMGEACGN
;
A
#
# COMPACT_ATOMS: atom_id res chain seq x y z
N MET A 1 -52.76 -31.65 -1.02
CA MET A 1 -52.80 -33.10 -1.28
C MET A 1 -51.49 -33.63 -0.72
N LYS A 2 -51.51 -34.11 0.49
CA LYS A 2 -51.58 -35.46 1.06
C LYS A 2 -50.72 -36.50 0.32
N LYS A 3 -49.66 -36.97 1.01
CA LYS A 3 -49.42 -38.27 1.68
C LYS A 3 -47.92 -38.33 2.01
N SER A 4 -47.42 -38.44 3.20
CA SER A 4 -47.53 -39.39 4.36
C SER A 4 -46.80 -40.71 4.17
N ILE A 5 -45.93 -40.99 5.16
CA ILE A 5 -45.66 -42.31 5.82
C ILE A 5 -44.60 -43.16 5.09
N SER A 6 -43.53 -43.67 5.73
CA SER A 6 -43.52 -44.52 6.94
C SER A 6 -42.10 -44.76 7.48
N MET A 7 -42.04 -44.89 8.78
CA MET A 7 -41.02 -45.31 9.73
C MET A 7 -40.89 -46.85 9.71
N ILE A 8 -39.64 -47.39 9.74
CA ILE A 8 -39.39 -48.73 10.27
C ILE A 8 -38.13 -48.72 11.13
N LEU A 9 -38.35 -49.02 12.40
CA LEU A 9 -37.42 -49.32 13.48
C LEU A 9 -37.13 -50.81 13.45
N MET A 10 -35.87 -51.27 13.51
CA MET A 10 -35.57 -52.65 13.87
C MET A 10 -34.36 -52.74 14.81
N LEU A 11 -34.68 -53.06 16.06
CA LEU A 11 -33.76 -53.49 17.10
C LEU A 11 -33.41 -54.95 16.87
N PHE A 12 -32.16 -55.34 17.02
CA PHE A 12 -31.78 -56.70 17.36
C PHE A 12 -30.70 -56.72 18.44
N ILE A 13 -31.11 -57.28 19.57
CA ILE A 13 -30.30 -57.76 20.71
C ILE A 13 -29.98 -59.20 20.47
N VAL A 14 -28.73 -59.62 20.58
CA VAL A 14 -28.42 -61.02 20.92
C VAL A 14 -27.20 -61.11 21.84
N SER A 15 -27.40 -61.91 22.85
CA SER A 15 -26.63 -62.18 24.06
C SER A 15 -25.34 -62.96 23.85
N ALA A 16 -24.53 -62.88 24.88
CA ALA A 16 -23.32 -63.62 25.19
C ALA A 16 -23.47 -65.13 25.27
N CYS A 17 -22.39 -65.84 25.02
CA CYS A 17 -22.06 -67.12 25.74
C CYS A 17 -20.54 -67.33 25.73
N SER A 18 -19.97 -67.39 26.89
CA SER A 18 -18.61 -67.80 27.23
C SER A 18 -18.46 -69.33 27.23
N PHE A 19 -17.39 -69.83 26.68
CA PHE A 19 -16.85 -71.14 26.96
C PHE A 19 -15.34 -71.10 27.12
N SER A 20 -14.87 -71.54 28.32
CA SER A 20 -13.46 -71.87 28.57
C SER A 20 -13.28 -73.39 28.35
N PRO A 21 -12.15 -73.81 27.82
CA PRO A 21 -11.69 -75.19 28.08
C PRO A 21 -10.42 -75.20 28.90
N LEU A 22 -10.36 -76.33 29.69
CA LEU A 22 -9.38 -76.74 30.67
C LEU A 22 -7.94 -76.84 30.12
N ALA A 23 -7.02 -76.58 31.02
CA ALA A 23 -5.57 -76.72 30.81
C ALA A 23 -5.14 -78.20 30.87
N THR A 24 -4.20 -78.57 30.02
CA THR A 24 -3.42 -79.79 30.12
C THR A 24 -1.95 -79.43 30.27
N GLU A 25 -1.37 -79.80 31.43
CA GLU A 25 0.06 -79.58 31.70
C GLU A 25 0.94 -80.57 30.94
N THR A 26 2.04 -80.07 30.37
CA THR A 26 3.14 -80.91 29.90
C THR A 26 4.49 -80.30 30.40
N PRO A 27 5.50 -81.11 30.69
CA PRO A 27 6.59 -80.70 31.58
C PRO A 27 7.64 -79.85 30.93
N THR A 28 8.18 -78.87 31.70
CA THR A 28 9.16 -77.88 31.36
C THR A 28 10.57 -78.42 31.27
N THR A 29 11.23 -78.09 30.19
CA THR A 29 12.70 -78.12 30.06
C THR A 29 13.25 -76.72 30.36
N PRO A 30 14.37 -76.52 31.05
CA PRO A 30 14.87 -75.21 31.41
C PRO A 30 15.50 -74.51 30.17
N THR A 31 14.87 -73.42 29.69
CA THR A 31 15.39 -72.56 28.64
C THR A 31 16.16 -71.44 29.30
N ALA A 32 17.35 -71.14 28.74
CA ALA A 32 18.23 -70.06 29.16
C ALA A 32 17.54 -68.70 29.01
N THR A 33 17.69 -67.84 30.02
CA THR A 33 17.18 -66.47 30.06
C THR A 33 17.88 -65.63 28.96
N PRO A 34 17.12 -65.00 28.01
CA PRO A 34 17.71 -64.04 27.10
C PRO A 34 18.11 -62.75 27.84
N PRO A 35 19.14 -62.02 27.36
CA PRO A 35 19.54 -60.76 27.97
C PRO A 35 18.40 -59.73 27.89
N PRO A 36 18.35 -58.73 28.82
CA PRO A 36 17.30 -57.75 28.84
C PRO A 36 17.29 -56.96 27.53
N VAL A 37 16.18 -57.01 26.85
CA VAL A 37 15.89 -56.09 25.72
C VAL A 37 15.81 -54.70 26.34
N VAL A 38 16.77 -53.84 26.02
CA VAL A 38 16.66 -52.40 26.28
C VAL A 38 15.53 -51.92 25.39
N GLU A 39 14.32 -51.73 25.92
CA GLU A 39 13.32 -50.93 25.26
C GLU A 39 13.84 -49.53 25.07
N THR A 40 14.27 -49.22 23.86
CA THR A 40 14.47 -47.83 23.45
C THR A 40 13.10 -47.17 23.49
N THR A 41 12.85 -46.39 24.52
CA THR A 41 11.69 -45.47 24.54
C THR A 41 11.72 -44.71 23.21
N PRO A 42 10.65 -44.77 22.40
CA PRO A 42 10.60 -43.94 21.19
C PRO A 42 10.77 -42.48 21.63
N THR A 43 11.82 -41.83 21.17
CA THR A 43 11.95 -40.37 21.31
C THR A 43 10.69 -39.77 20.72
N ALA A 44 9.89 -39.12 21.55
CA ALA A 44 8.71 -38.41 21.08
C ALA A 44 9.15 -37.48 19.94
N VAL A 45 8.60 -37.68 18.76
CA VAL A 45 8.77 -36.73 17.66
C VAL A 45 8.21 -35.40 18.19
N PRO A 46 8.97 -34.31 18.20
CA PRO A 46 8.43 -33.04 18.63
C PRO A 46 7.16 -32.73 17.85
N GLU A 47 6.09 -32.33 18.52
CA GLU A 47 4.88 -31.87 17.84
C GLU A 47 5.23 -30.69 16.94
N SER A 48 4.80 -30.74 15.66
CA SER A 48 4.98 -29.66 14.71
C SER A 48 4.32 -28.38 15.23
N ARG A 49 5.08 -27.28 15.29
CA ARG A 49 4.58 -25.99 15.74
C ARG A 49 3.96 -25.25 14.54
N THR A 50 2.69 -24.94 14.63
CA THR A 50 1.95 -24.22 13.57
C THR A 50 1.51 -22.85 14.06
N LEU A 51 1.76 -21.82 13.25
CA LEU A 51 1.25 -20.45 13.44
C LEU A 51 0.01 -20.27 12.56
N ASN A 52 -1.14 -19.96 13.16
CA ASN A 52 -2.39 -19.72 12.44
C ASN A 52 -2.62 -18.21 12.26
N ILE A 53 -2.57 -17.73 11.03
CA ILE A 53 -2.81 -16.34 10.67
C ILE A 53 -4.13 -16.23 9.93
N CYS A 54 -5.02 -15.38 10.41
CA CYS A 54 -6.34 -15.19 9.80
C CYS A 54 -6.31 -13.93 8.92
N LEU A 55 -6.66 -14.11 7.63
CA LEU A 55 -6.75 -13.07 6.61
C LEU A 55 -8.21 -12.71 6.34
N GLY A 56 -8.49 -11.45 6.03
CA GLY A 56 -9.84 -10.96 5.74
C GLY A 56 -10.40 -11.41 4.40
N GLN A 57 -9.56 -11.92 3.52
CA GLN A 57 -9.93 -12.42 2.19
C GLN A 57 -8.95 -13.48 1.71
N GLU A 58 -9.36 -14.29 0.74
CA GLU A 58 -8.46 -15.19 0.03
C GLU A 58 -7.54 -14.40 -0.91
N PRO A 59 -6.24 -14.75 -1.02
CA PRO A 59 -5.39 -14.28 -2.09
C PRO A 59 -6.00 -14.56 -3.48
N ASN A 60 -5.94 -13.58 -4.37
CA ASN A 60 -6.40 -13.78 -5.75
C ASN A 60 -5.39 -14.56 -6.58
N THR A 61 -4.11 -14.35 -6.34
CA THR A 61 -2.97 -15.04 -6.94
C THR A 61 -1.74 -14.81 -6.06
N LEU A 62 -0.75 -15.70 -6.12
CA LEU A 62 0.59 -15.49 -5.55
C LEU A 62 1.64 -15.21 -6.62
N TYR A 63 1.24 -14.98 -7.87
CA TYR A 63 2.15 -14.58 -8.95
C TYR A 63 2.57 -13.11 -8.75
N PRO A 64 3.84 -12.81 -8.44
CA PRO A 64 4.24 -11.46 -8.02
C PRO A 64 4.18 -10.41 -9.15
N PHE A 65 4.03 -10.84 -10.40
CA PHE A 65 3.90 -9.94 -11.56
C PHE A 65 2.44 -9.71 -12.00
N ALA A 66 1.46 -10.17 -11.21
CA ALA A 66 0.04 -9.88 -11.37
C ALA A 66 -0.42 -8.77 -10.39
N ASN A 67 -1.64 -8.30 -10.56
CA ASN A 67 -2.28 -7.39 -9.61
C ASN A 67 -2.72 -8.14 -8.34
N THR A 68 -1.81 -8.27 -7.37
CA THR A 68 -2.04 -9.00 -6.12
C THR A 68 -2.84 -8.18 -5.11
N ASN A 69 -3.82 -8.82 -4.44
CA ASN A 69 -4.54 -8.20 -3.34
C ASN A 69 -3.71 -8.15 -2.04
N ALA A 70 -4.19 -7.45 -1.02
CA ALA A 70 -3.46 -7.30 0.25
C ALA A 70 -3.18 -8.65 0.96
N ALA A 71 -4.12 -9.60 0.90
CA ALA A 71 -3.94 -10.94 1.47
C ALA A 71 -2.83 -11.73 0.73
N ALA A 72 -2.74 -11.57 -0.60
CA ALA A 72 -1.65 -12.17 -1.37
C ALA A 72 -0.28 -11.61 -0.94
N ARG A 73 -0.19 -10.29 -0.69
CA ARG A 73 1.05 -9.67 -0.21
C ARG A 73 1.47 -10.18 1.16
N SER A 74 0.51 -10.40 2.09
CA SER A 74 0.82 -11.02 3.40
C SER A 74 1.38 -12.44 3.26
N VAL A 75 0.82 -13.26 2.35
CA VAL A 75 1.34 -14.62 2.09
C VAL A 75 2.70 -14.57 1.39
N LEU A 76 2.87 -13.68 0.41
CA LEU A 76 4.12 -13.52 -0.33
C LEU A 76 5.27 -13.08 0.58
N ALA A 77 5.03 -12.28 1.63
CA ALA A 77 6.04 -11.91 2.61
C ALA A 77 6.59 -13.13 3.40
N ALA A 78 5.82 -14.21 3.53
CA ALA A 78 6.29 -15.46 4.13
C ALA A 78 7.09 -16.34 3.15
N ILE A 79 6.86 -16.17 1.83
CA ILE A 79 7.50 -16.96 0.76
C ILE A 79 8.76 -16.27 0.25
N ASN A 80 8.77 -14.93 0.23
CA ASN A 80 9.89 -14.10 -0.23
C ASN A 80 10.28 -13.15 0.90
N ASP A 81 11.53 -13.16 1.31
CA ASP A 81 12.11 -12.28 2.31
C ASP A 81 12.85 -11.13 1.60
N GLY A 82 12.32 -9.93 1.67
CA GLY A 82 12.81 -8.80 0.89
C GLY A 82 12.29 -8.78 -0.56
N PRO A 83 13.05 -8.31 -1.57
CA PRO A 83 14.51 -8.07 -1.65
C PRO A 83 15.04 -6.86 -0.88
N ILE A 84 14.22 -5.84 -0.75
CA ILE A 84 14.46 -4.60 -0.03
C ILE A 84 13.21 -4.32 0.78
N ASP A 85 13.35 -4.20 2.08
CA ASP A 85 12.24 -3.86 2.96
C ASP A 85 12.16 -2.35 3.20
N THR A 86 10.97 -1.89 3.57
CA THR A 86 10.75 -0.54 4.10
C THR A 86 10.29 -0.64 5.54
N ILE A 87 11.07 -0.12 6.47
CA ILE A 87 10.78 -0.18 7.90
C ILE A 87 10.98 1.22 8.49
N GLY A 88 9.93 1.79 9.10
CA GLY A 88 10.03 3.12 9.71
C GLY A 88 10.37 4.23 8.71
N TYR A 89 9.89 4.15 7.49
CA TYR A 89 10.20 5.06 6.36
C TYR A 89 11.67 5.00 5.90
N ASP A 90 12.35 3.89 6.13
CA ASP A 90 13.72 3.67 5.65
C ASP A 90 13.82 2.38 4.83
N TYR A 91 14.75 2.35 3.87
CA TYR A 91 14.98 1.19 3.03
C TYR A 91 16.09 0.31 3.60
N GLN A 92 15.86 -1.01 3.63
CA GLN A 92 16.80 -1.98 4.17
C GLN A 92 17.06 -3.10 3.17
N ALA A 93 18.35 -3.34 2.87
CA ALA A 93 18.75 -4.46 2.04
C ALA A 93 18.52 -5.78 2.78
N VAL A 94 17.84 -6.74 2.17
CA VAL A 94 17.59 -8.08 2.72
C VAL A 94 18.40 -9.13 1.97
N ILE A 95 18.18 -9.29 0.67
CA ILE A 95 18.93 -10.23 -0.17
C ILE A 95 20.09 -9.58 -0.94
N LEU A 96 20.21 -8.26 -0.87
CA LEU A 96 21.38 -7.54 -1.35
C LEU A 96 22.41 -7.42 -0.22
N THR A 97 23.68 -7.33 -0.56
CA THR A 97 24.75 -7.14 0.44
C THR A 97 24.70 -5.76 1.09
N GLN A 98 24.23 -4.77 0.34
CA GLN A 98 23.97 -3.38 0.75
C GLN A 98 23.09 -2.70 -0.29
N LEU A 99 22.48 -1.57 0.05
CA LEU A 99 21.85 -0.69 -0.93
C LEU A 99 22.93 0.04 -1.74
N PRO A 100 22.81 0.07 -3.08
CA PRO A 100 23.72 0.84 -3.92
C PRO A 100 23.62 2.34 -3.62
N SER A 101 24.75 3.04 -3.64
CA SER A 101 24.78 4.50 -3.54
C SER A 101 25.94 5.10 -4.34
N LEU A 102 25.84 6.41 -4.62
CA LEU A 102 26.95 7.16 -5.20
C LEU A 102 28.14 7.21 -4.24
N GLU A 103 27.89 7.20 -2.93
CA GLU A 103 28.92 7.25 -1.90
C GLU A 103 29.73 5.94 -1.81
N ASN A 104 29.06 4.77 -1.87
CA ASN A 104 29.74 3.47 -1.79
C ASN A 104 30.31 2.99 -3.13
N GLY A 105 30.02 3.71 -4.23
CA GLY A 105 30.52 3.44 -5.57
C GLY A 105 29.76 2.35 -6.33
N ASP A 106 28.67 1.82 -5.79
CA ASP A 106 27.78 0.89 -6.48
C ASP A 106 26.83 1.62 -7.45
N ALA A 107 26.75 2.95 -7.36
CA ALA A 107 26.10 3.79 -8.33
C ALA A 107 27.08 4.82 -8.90
N GLU A 108 26.92 5.19 -10.17
CA GLU A 108 27.70 6.22 -10.83
C GLU A 108 26.87 6.98 -11.86
N ILE A 109 27.29 8.21 -12.15
CA ILE A 109 26.72 9.04 -13.21
C ILE A 109 27.79 9.26 -14.27
N VAL A 110 27.52 8.83 -15.50
CA VAL A 110 28.43 8.95 -16.63
C VAL A 110 27.87 9.88 -17.70
N SER A 111 28.75 10.61 -18.39
CA SER A 111 28.37 11.40 -19.57
C SER A 111 28.28 10.48 -20.78
N THR A 112 27.11 10.48 -21.44
CA THR A 112 26.82 9.60 -22.58
C THR A 112 26.46 10.44 -23.80
N PRO A 113 27.09 10.21 -24.96
CA PRO A 113 26.74 10.90 -26.19
C PRO A 113 25.37 10.44 -26.71
N VAL A 114 24.51 11.40 -27.03
CA VAL A 114 23.19 11.16 -27.61
C VAL A 114 23.05 11.89 -28.94
N GLN A 115 22.26 11.34 -29.84
CA GLN A 115 22.04 11.87 -31.19
C GLN A 115 20.57 11.82 -31.57
N ASP A 116 20.22 12.46 -32.65
CA ASP A 116 18.86 12.44 -33.20
C ASP A 116 18.33 11.01 -33.33
N GLY A 117 17.09 10.78 -32.86
CA GLY A 117 16.45 9.47 -32.79
C GLY A 117 16.72 8.66 -31.50
N ALA A 118 17.62 9.08 -30.61
CA ALA A 118 17.86 8.39 -29.33
C ALA A 118 16.64 8.50 -28.41
N GLN A 119 16.38 7.45 -27.62
CA GLN A 119 15.40 7.52 -26.52
C GLN A 119 16.05 8.14 -25.30
N VAL A 120 15.52 9.26 -24.83
CA VAL A 120 16.04 10.03 -23.70
C VAL A 120 14.89 10.47 -22.79
N VAL A 121 15.22 10.87 -21.57
CA VAL A 121 14.28 11.58 -20.70
C VAL A 121 14.52 13.07 -20.88
N ASP A 122 13.47 13.81 -21.20
CA ASP A 122 13.52 15.26 -21.45
C ASP A 122 13.64 16.07 -20.14
N ALA A 123 13.74 17.40 -20.25
CA ALA A 123 13.84 18.27 -19.09
C ALA A 123 12.59 18.28 -18.19
N ASP A 124 11.47 17.80 -18.70
CA ASP A 124 10.20 17.70 -18.00
C ASP A 124 9.94 16.30 -17.41
N GLY A 125 10.91 15.34 -17.54
CA GLY A 125 10.81 13.97 -17.02
C GLY A 125 10.10 12.98 -17.95
N ASN A 126 9.74 13.38 -19.17
CA ASN A 126 9.06 12.52 -20.11
C ASN A 126 10.04 11.68 -20.94
N LEU A 127 9.72 10.42 -21.16
CA LEU A 127 10.43 9.57 -22.10
C LEU A 127 10.07 9.99 -23.53
N VAL A 128 11.07 10.43 -24.29
CA VAL A 128 10.87 10.98 -25.65
C VAL A 128 11.92 10.46 -26.62
N THR A 129 11.60 10.52 -27.90
CA THR A 129 12.62 10.41 -28.96
C THR A 129 13.27 11.76 -29.16
N LEU A 130 14.59 11.83 -28.98
CA LEU A 130 15.37 13.07 -29.19
C LEU A 130 15.25 13.52 -30.65
N LYS A 131 14.81 14.74 -30.84
CA LYS A 131 14.68 15.40 -32.14
C LYS A 131 14.76 16.91 -31.97
N GLN A 132 14.96 17.63 -33.05
CA GLN A 132 14.95 19.09 -33.02
C GLN A 132 13.72 19.63 -32.28
N GLY A 133 13.93 20.55 -31.34
CA GLY A 133 12.89 21.17 -30.53
C GLY A 133 12.64 20.52 -29.16
N VAL A 134 13.18 19.34 -28.91
CA VAL A 134 13.08 18.69 -27.58
C VAL A 134 14.00 19.43 -26.60
N ARG A 135 13.46 19.75 -25.41
CA ARG A 135 14.20 20.39 -24.33
C ARG A 135 14.81 19.31 -23.44
N VAL A 136 16.13 19.31 -23.27
CA VAL A 136 16.86 18.29 -22.52
C VAL A 136 17.88 18.92 -21.57
N ARG A 137 18.34 18.16 -20.58
CA ARG A 137 19.44 18.54 -19.70
C ARG A 137 20.75 17.94 -20.22
N PRO A 138 21.71 18.76 -20.66
CA PRO A 138 23.06 18.29 -21.01
C PRO A 138 23.76 17.66 -19.80
N ALA A 139 24.85 16.94 -20.05
CA ALA A 139 25.67 16.39 -18.98
C ALA A 139 26.08 17.48 -17.97
N SER A 140 26.05 17.13 -16.68
CA SER A 140 26.27 18.03 -15.54
C SER A 140 25.19 19.11 -15.32
N CYS A 141 24.07 19.07 -16.05
CA CYS A 141 22.94 19.96 -15.86
C CYS A 141 21.89 19.29 -14.96
N ARG A 142 21.77 19.73 -13.69
CA ARG A 142 20.83 19.17 -12.70
C ARG A 142 19.65 20.10 -12.43
N ALA A 143 19.57 21.26 -13.09
CA ALA A 143 18.53 22.25 -12.89
C ALA A 143 17.82 22.64 -14.20
N ASP A 144 16.67 23.28 -14.11
CA ASP A 144 15.88 23.68 -15.27
C ASP A 144 16.51 24.83 -16.07
N ASP A 145 17.28 25.68 -15.42
CA ASP A 145 17.90 26.88 -16.01
C ASP A 145 19.06 26.55 -16.95
N CYS A 146 19.67 25.36 -16.81
CA CYS A 146 20.72 24.87 -17.70
C CYS A 146 20.21 23.96 -18.82
N ALA A 147 18.92 23.65 -18.87
CA ALA A 147 18.34 22.84 -19.92
C ALA A 147 18.36 23.56 -21.27
N VAL A 148 18.66 22.81 -22.34
CA VAL A 148 18.80 23.35 -23.71
C VAL A 148 17.76 22.74 -24.63
N THR A 149 17.40 23.49 -25.70
CA THR A 149 16.60 22.95 -26.79
C THR A 149 17.52 22.33 -27.82
N TYR A 150 17.36 21.02 -28.06
CA TYR A 150 18.18 20.31 -29.06
C TYR A 150 17.94 20.84 -30.48
N ASP A 151 19.00 21.12 -31.20
CA ASP A 151 18.94 21.72 -32.54
C ASP A 151 18.85 20.71 -33.71
N GLY A 152 18.94 19.38 -33.38
CA GLY A 152 18.89 18.30 -34.34
C GLY A 152 20.23 17.95 -35.00
N THR A 153 21.31 18.69 -34.70
CA THR A 153 22.60 18.52 -35.39
C THR A 153 23.82 18.51 -34.47
N THR A 154 23.72 19.16 -33.29
CA THR A 154 24.83 19.24 -32.34
C THR A 154 25.03 17.90 -31.64
N ASN A 155 26.31 17.49 -31.49
CA ASN A 155 26.65 16.39 -30.59
C ASN A 155 26.32 16.82 -29.18
N LEU A 156 25.36 16.12 -28.58
CA LEU A 156 24.89 16.34 -27.21
C LEU A 156 25.38 15.20 -26.32
N GLU A 157 25.85 15.55 -25.14
CA GLU A 157 26.09 14.60 -24.07
C GLU A 157 25.06 14.81 -22.98
N MET A 158 24.53 13.71 -22.45
CA MET A 158 23.58 13.69 -21.34
C MET A 158 24.12 12.78 -20.23
N ASP A 159 23.79 13.12 -18.99
CA ASP A 159 24.12 12.25 -17.87
C ASP A 159 23.25 10.97 -17.93
N GLN A 160 23.86 9.84 -17.57
CA GLN A 160 23.23 8.54 -17.49
C GLN A 160 23.64 7.87 -16.18
N MET A 161 22.68 7.32 -15.44
CA MET A 161 22.90 6.64 -14.18
C MET A 161 23.12 5.14 -14.42
N ILE A 162 24.11 4.58 -13.72
CA ILE A 162 24.45 3.16 -13.71
C ILE A 162 24.44 2.70 -12.26
N VAL A 163 23.80 1.56 -11.97
CA VAL A 163 23.71 1.01 -10.61
C VAL A 163 24.04 -0.49 -10.61
N ASN A 164 24.92 -0.91 -9.71
CA ASN A 164 25.29 -2.29 -9.49
C ASN A 164 24.57 -2.82 -8.24
N PHE A 165 23.84 -3.91 -8.38
CA PHE A 165 23.16 -4.60 -7.28
C PHE A 165 23.88 -5.90 -6.97
N HIS A 166 24.38 -6.05 -5.75
CA HIS A 166 25.14 -7.20 -5.31
C HIS A 166 24.29 -8.14 -4.46
N LEU A 167 23.92 -9.28 -5.01
CA LEU A 167 23.21 -10.34 -4.30
C LEU A 167 24.11 -11.00 -3.25
N ARG A 168 23.55 -11.42 -2.13
CA ARG A 168 24.20 -12.31 -1.18
C ARG A 168 24.52 -13.64 -1.85
N SER A 169 25.65 -14.23 -1.53
CA SER A 169 26.11 -15.49 -2.15
C SER A 169 25.51 -16.76 -1.53
N ASP A 170 24.78 -16.63 -0.41
CA ASP A 170 24.16 -17.73 0.34
C ASP A 170 22.67 -17.93 0.03
N LEU A 171 22.16 -17.27 -1.00
CA LEU A 171 20.76 -17.36 -1.40
C LEU A 171 20.47 -18.61 -2.23
N THR A 172 19.39 -19.28 -1.89
CA THR A 172 18.86 -20.42 -2.64
C THR A 172 17.35 -20.34 -2.75
N TRP A 173 16.82 -20.86 -3.83
CA TRP A 173 15.40 -21.19 -3.97
C TRP A 173 14.98 -22.29 -2.98
N SER A 174 13.68 -22.41 -2.74
CA SER A 174 13.13 -23.42 -1.82
C SER A 174 13.33 -24.88 -2.26
N ASP A 175 13.83 -25.12 -3.47
CA ASP A 175 14.28 -26.44 -3.95
C ASP A 175 15.79 -26.69 -3.77
N GLY A 176 16.54 -25.69 -3.23
CA GLY A 176 17.97 -25.73 -3.03
C GLY A 176 18.80 -25.25 -4.22
N THR A 177 18.19 -24.84 -5.32
CA THR A 177 18.87 -24.24 -6.48
C THR A 177 19.43 -22.87 -6.09
N PRO A 178 20.72 -22.54 -6.35
CA PRO A 178 21.27 -21.23 -6.07
C PRO A 178 20.54 -20.11 -6.82
N ILE A 179 20.28 -19.00 -6.16
CA ILE A 179 19.79 -17.77 -6.79
C ILE A 179 20.98 -17.00 -7.36
N THR A 180 20.84 -16.55 -8.59
CA THR A 180 21.86 -15.79 -9.30
C THR A 180 21.29 -14.52 -9.92
N SER A 181 22.17 -13.65 -10.37
CA SER A 181 21.81 -12.44 -11.14
C SER A 181 20.97 -12.73 -12.39
N ASP A 182 21.12 -13.93 -12.98
CA ASP A 182 20.31 -14.41 -14.10
C ASP A 182 18.82 -14.52 -13.77
N ASP A 183 18.47 -14.84 -12.52
CA ASP A 183 17.06 -14.91 -12.06
C ASP A 183 16.44 -13.51 -11.96
N SER A 184 17.21 -12.51 -11.57
CA SER A 184 16.78 -11.12 -11.58
C SER A 184 16.65 -10.55 -13.00
N VAL A 185 17.57 -10.86 -13.91
CA VAL A 185 17.45 -10.49 -15.34
C VAL A 185 16.25 -11.19 -15.99
N PHE A 186 15.94 -12.42 -15.60
CA PHE A 186 14.72 -13.09 -16.04
C PHE A 186 13.47 -12.40 -15.53
N ALA A 187 13.46 -11.95 -14.26
CA ALA A 187 12.37 -11.15 -13.68
C ALA A 187 12.14 -9.85 -14.48
N PHE A 188 13.20 -9.13 -14.86
CA PHE A 188 13.12 -7.97 -15.75
C PHE A 188 12.51 -8.33 -17.11
N THR A 189 12.86 -9.48 -17.67
CA THR A 189 12.29 -9.97 -18.95
C THR A 189 10.78 -10.20 -18.82
N LEU A 190 10.33 -10.78 -17.71
CA LEU A 190 8.89 -10.94 -17.40
C LEU A 190 8.21 -9.58 -17.23
N ALA A 191 8.79 -8.68 -16.42
CA ALA A 191 8.25 -7.35 -16.20
C ALA A 191 8.13 -6.53 -17.51
N SER A 192 9.06 -6.74 -18.44
CA SER A 192 9.08 -6.08 -19.75
C SER A 192 8.03 -6.62 -20.73
N ASN A 193 7.50 -7.81 -20.47
CA ASN A 193 6.53 -8.43 -21.38
C ASN A 193 5.19 -7.69 -21.34
N PRO A 194 4.58 -7.34 -22.50
CA PRO A 194 3.28 -6.68 -22.55
C PRO A 194 2.13 -7.46 -21.90
N ALA A 195 2.25 -8.80 -21.81
CA ALA A 195 1.25 -9.65 -21.16
C ALA A 195 1.32 -9.64 -19.62
N THR A 196 2.33 -8.99 -19.04
CA THR A 196 2.49 -8.89 -17.59
C THR A 196 1.87 -7.58 -17.07
N GLU A 197 1.08 -7.65 -16.01
CA GLU A 197 0.29 -6.52 -15.50
C GLU A 197 1.08 -5.51 -14.66
N THR A 198 2.39 -5.67 -14.52
CA THR A 198 3.25 -4.72 -13.79
C THR A 198 3.39 -3.38 -14.51
N SER A 199 3.64 -2.31 -13.74
CA SER A 199 3.96 -0.99 -14.27
C SER A 199 5.12 -1.06 -15.27
N LYS A 200 5.02 -0.36 -16.39
CA LYS A 200 6.08 -0.26 -17.40
C LYS A 200 6.94 0.99 -17.23
N TYR A 201 6.64 1.84 -16.25
CA TYR A 201 7.33 3.11 -16.04
C TYR A 201 8.85 2.95 -15.93
N LEU A 202 9.33 2.10 -15.03
CA LEU A 202 10.76 1.86 -14.85
C LEU A 202 11.36 1.03 -16.00
N VAL A 203 10.63 0.02 -16.49
CA VAL A 203 11.04 -0.80 -17.63
C VAL A 203 11.34 0.07 -18.86
N GLU A 204 10.45 1.00 -19.20
CA GLU A 204 10.60 1.90 -20.34
C GLU A 204 11.76 2.89 -20.18
N ARG A 205 12.10 3.25 -18.94
CA ARG A 205 13.23 4.14 -18.59
C ARG A 205 14.55 3.40 -18.38
N THR A 206 14.54 2.08 -18.44
CA THR A 206 15.74 1.24 -18.39
C THR A 206 16.36 1.15 -19.80
N GLN A 207 17.64 1.44 -19.91
CA GLN A 207 18.41 1.24 -21.14
C GLN A 207 18.91 -0.19 -21.24
N THR A 208 19.47 -0.72 -20.14
CA THR A 208 20.01 -2.08 -20.07
C THR A 208 19.84 -2.58 -18.63
N TYR A 209 19.55 -3.88 -18.49
CA TYR A 209 19.54 -4.60 -17.22
C TYR A 209 20.16 -5.97 -17.46
N GLU A 210 21.39 -6.17 -16.99
CA GLU A 210 22.20 -7.32 -17.38
C GLU A 210 23.04 -7.88 -16.24
N THR A 211 23.39 -9.15 -16.36
CA THR A 211 24.31 -9.85 -15.47
C THR A 211 25.75 -9.46 -15.79
N THR A 212 26.51 -9.00 -14.80
CA THR A 212 27.97 -8.79 -14.92
C THR A 212 28.77 -9.96 -14.36
N ASP A 213 28.24 -10.60 -13.31
CA ASP A 213 28.73 -11.85 -12.73
C ASP A 213 27.56 -12.58 -12.02
N PRO A 214 27.73 -13.82 -11.51
CA PRO A 214 26.62 -14.58 -10.91
C PRO A 214 25.92 -13.92 -9.71
N GLN A 215 26.52 -12.95 -9.04
CA GLN A 215 25.97 -12.22 -7.90
C GLN A 215 25.70 -10.75 -8.20
N THR A 216 26.05 -10.24 -9.39
CA THR A 216 25.93 -8.81 -9.68
C THR A 216 25.05 -8.58 -10.91
N VAL A 217 24.02 -7.74 -10.72
CA VAL A 217 23.19 -7.20 -11.79
C VAL A 217 23.52 -5.73 -11.95
N GLN A 218 23.66 -5.27 -13.18
CA GLN A 218 23.86 -3.87 -13.51
C GLN A 218 22.64 -3.29 -14.21
N TRP A 219 22.12 -2.20 -13.68
CA TRP A 219 21.06 -1.40 -14.27
C TRP A 219 21.63 -0.12 -14.90
N TRP A 220 21.19 0.19 -16.10
CA TRP A 220 21.47 1.44 -16.80
C TRP A 220 20.16 2.16 -17.05
N GLY A 221 20.00 3.35 -16.49
CA GLY A 221 18.91 4.25 -16.83
C GLY A 221 19.05 4.82 -18.24
N LYS A 222 17.96 5.27 -18.87
CA LYS A 222 18.08 6.03 -20.11
C LYS A 222 18.75 7.38 -19.86
N PRO A 223 19.49 7.94 -20.84
CA PRO A 223 20.11 9.25 -20.69
C PRO A 223 19.08 10.31 -20.26
N GLY A 224 19.40 11.09 -19.23
CA GLY A 224 18.52 12.09 -18.62
C GLY A 224 17.54 11.56 -17.57
N PHE A 225 17.46 10.24 -17.35
CA PHE A 225 16.66 9.66 -16.29
C PHE A 225 17.44 9.58 -14.97
N PHE A 226 16.98 10.32 -13.98
CA PHE A 226 17.46 10.29 -12.61
C PHE A 226 16.31 9.88 -11.70
N ASP A 227 16.46 8.74 -11.06
CA ASP A 227 15.51 8.20 -10.10
C ASP A 227 16.03 8.48 -8.68
N PRO A 228 15.33 9.24 -7.84
CA PRO A 228 15.73 9.43 -6.44
C PRO A 228 15.90 8.13 -5.68
N THR A 229 15.16 7.10 -6.11
CA THR A 229 15.17 5.77 -5.50
C THR A 229 15.92 4.74 -6.34
N TYR A 230 16.91 5.17 -7.12
CA TYR A 230 17.70 4.31 -8.00
C TYR A 230 18.22 3.03 -7.33
N PHE A 231 18.43 3.05 -6.03
CA PHE A 231 18.86 1.91 -5.22
C PHE A 231 17.77 0.83 -5.06
N THR A 232 16.55 1.11 -5.48
CA THR A 232 15.44 0.13 -5.56
C THR A 232 15.18 -0.38 -6.98
N ASN A 233 15.91 0.08 -8.00
CA ASN A 233 15.74 -0.31 -9.41
C ASN A 233 16.26 -1.74 -9.66
N PHE A 234 15.86 -2.64 -8.79
CA PHE A 234 16.21 -4.06 -8.76
C PHE A 234 14.96 -4.92 -8.93
N TRP A 235 14.97 -5.79 -9.92
CA TRP A 235 13.88 -6.76 -10.08
C TRP A 235 14.13 -7.97 -9.20
N ALA A 236 13.24 -8.19 -8.22
CA ALA A 236 13.27 -9.37 -7.36
C ALA A 236 13.38 -10.65 -8.18
N PRO A 237 14.28 -11.58 -7.84
CA PRO A 237 14.52 -12.78 -8.63
C PRO A 237 13.25 -13.57 -8.95
N ALA A 238 13.14 -14.09 -10.16
CA ALA A 238 12.13 -15.05 -10.59
C ALA A 238 12.78 -16.40 -10.93
N PRO A 239 12.21 -17.55 -10.57
CA PRO A 239 12.86 -18.86 -10.71
C PRO A 239 12.99 -19.27 -12.19
N LYS A 240 14.03 -18.76 -12.85
CA LYS A 240 14.31 -18.95 -14.27
C LYS A 240 14.35 -20.44 -14.66
N HIS A 241 14.94 -21.28 -13.81
CA HIS A 241 15.08 -22.72 -14.05
C HIS A 241 13.73 -23.46 -14.09
N VAL A 242 12.64 -22.83 -13.58
CA VAL A 242 11.28 -23.41 -13.59
C VAL A 242 10.36 -22.64 -14.54
N TRP A 243 10.35 -21.31 -14.49
CA TRP A 243 9.36 -20.52 -15.21
C TRP A 243 9.74 -20.22 -16.66
N SER A 244 11.01 -20.37 -17.06
CA SER A 244 11.43 -20.11 -18.44
C SER A 244 10.84 -21.07 -19.49
N GLU A 245 10.24 -22.18 -19.07
CA GLU A 245 9.54 -23.11 -19.94
C GLU A 245 8.15 -22.63 -20.39
N PHE A 246 7.62 -21.57 -19.73
CA PHE A 246 6.26 -21.05 -19.94
C PHE A 246 6.29 -19.67 -20.59
N GLN A 247 5.21 -19.33 -21.30
CA GLN A 247 5.02 -17.97 -21.79
C GLN A 247 4.60 -17.06 -20.62
N ALA A 248 4.97 -15.78 -20.65
CA ALA A 248 4.61 -14.82 -19.59
C ALA A 248 3.10 -14.74 -19.31
N ALA A 249 2.27 -14.85 -20.36
CA ALA A 249 0.81 -14.86 -20.22
C ALA A 249 0.24 -16.12 -19.55
N GLU A 250 1.01 -17.22 -19.50
CA GLU A 250 0.56 -18.47 -18.86
C GLU A 250 0.85 -18.44 -17.36
N LEU A 251 1.92 -17.73 -16.94
CA LEU A 251 2.39 -17.68 -15.56
C LEU A 251 1.36 -17.10 -14.57
N ASP A 252 0.46 -16.25 -15.03
CA ASP A 252 -0.62 -15.72 -14.17
C ASP A 252 -1.66 -16.78 -13.78
N THR A 253 -1.79 -17.84 -14.54
CA THR A 253 -2.89 -18.82 -14.40
C THR A 253 -2.46 -20.23 -14.01
N ILE A 254 -1.19 -20.59 -14.19
CA ILE A 254 -0.71 -21.93 -13.85
C ILE A 254 -0.33 -22.04 -12.36
N ASP A 255 -0.61 -23.20 -11.77
CA ASP A 255 -0.46 -23.40 -10.31
C ASP A 255 0.97 -23.18 -9.80
N ILE A 256 1.98 -23.51 -10.61
CA ILE A 256 3.40 -23.40 -10.21
C ILE A 256 3.87 -21.95 -9.97
N SER A 257 3.14 -20.98 -10.45
CA SER A 257 3.42 -19.56 -10.26
C SER A 257 2.31 -18.82 -9.52
N SER A 258 1.03 -19.17 -9.80
CA SER A 258 -0.11 -18.43 -9.26
C SER A 258 -0.58 -18.94 -7.90
N ARG A 259 -0.35 -20.23 -7.58
CA ARG A 259 -0.82 -20.85 -6.32
C ARG A 259 0.29 -21.39 -5.43
N ALA A 260 1.39 -21.85 -6.03
CA ALA A 260 2.52 -22.40 -5.31
C ALA A 260 3.85 -21.89 -5.90
N PRO A 261 4.06 -20.53 -5.90
CA PRO A 261 5.32 -19.99 -6.39
C PRO A 261 6.48 -20.46 -5.53
N MET A 262 7.61 -20.67 -6.19
CA MET A 262 8.88 -20.91 -5.54
C MET A 262 9.44 -19.57 -5.01
N GLY A 263 9.92 -19.55 -3.78
CA GLY A 263 10.54 -18.38 -3.16
C GLY A 263 11.83 -18.72 -2.44
N TRP A 264 12.43 -17.70 -1.83
CA TRP A 264 13.69 -17.81 -1.04
C TRP A 264 13.46 -17.47 0.44
N GLY A 265 12.22 -17.16 0.82
CA GLY A 265 11.87 -16.77 2.17
C GLY A 265 11.80 -17.93 3.17
N PRO A 266 11.35 -17.66 4.40
CA PRO A 266 11.34 -18.63 5.50
C PRO A 266 10.38 -19.80 5.27
N TYR A 267 9.37 -19.66 4.41
CA TYR A 267 8.37 -20.70 4.17
C TYR A 267 8.13 -20.94 2.69
N MET A 268 7.60 -22.11 2.35
CA MET A 268 7.17 -22.51 1.01
C MET A 268 5.75 -23.07 1.04
N VAL A 269 4.99 -22.89 -0.04
CA VAL A 269 3.61 -23.39 -0.13
C VAL A 269 3.60 -24.91 -0.13
N LYS A 270 2.84 -25.48 0.81
CA LYS A 270 2.57 -26.91 0.91
C LYS A 270 1.21 -27.27 0.30
N GLU A 271 0.20 -26.44 0.56
CA GLU A 271 -1.16 -26.66 0.11
C GLU A 271 -1.93 -25.33 0.03
N TRP A 272 -2.78 -25.20 -0.97
CA TRP A 272 -3.80 -24.15 -1.04
C TRP A 272 -5.17 -24.79 -1.29
N LEU A 273 -6.01 -24.85 -0.26
CA LEU A 273 -7.40 -25.26 -0.36
C LEU A 273 -8.30 -24.02 -0.54
N ALA A 274 -8.78 -23.83 -1.76
CA ALA A 274 -9.57 -22.66 -2.12
C ALA A 274 -10.80 -22.48 -1.21
N GLY A 275 -11.02 -21.25 -0.75
CA GLY A 275 -12.11 -20.88 0.14
C GLY A 275 -11.90 -21.26 1.61
N ASP A 276 -10.78 -21.92 1.97
CA ASP A 276 -10.51 -22.37 3.33
C ASP A 276 -9.16 -21.86 3.86
N HIS A 277 -8.02 -22.30 3.28
CA HIS A 277 -6.70 -21.94 3.79
C HIS A 277 -5.56 -22.10 2.79
N ILE A 278 -4.40 -21.53 3.13
CA ILE A 278 -3.10 -21.82 2.54
C ILE A 278 -2.18 -22.31 3.68
N LEU A 279 -1.64 -23.50 3.52
CA LEU A 279 -0.67 -24.08 4.45
C LEU A 279 0.73 -23.95 3.85
N LEU A 280 1.61 -23.29 4.60
CA LEU A 280 3.04 -23.22 4.29
C LEU A 280 3.82 -24.15 5.23
N THR A 281 4.96 -24.63 4.77
CA THR A 281 5.93 -25.38 5.56
C THR A 281 7.27 -24.68 5.55
N LYS A 282 8.05 -24.88 6.59
CA LYS A 282 9.41 -24.33 6.75
C LYS A 282 10.27 -24.62 5.51
N ASN A 283 10.94 -23.58 5.00
CA ASN A 283 11.91 -23.71 3.92
C ASN A 283 13.25 -24.19 4.50
N PRO A 284 13.72 -25.42 4.20
CA PRO A 284 14.99 -25.94 4.75
C PRO A 284 16.22 -25.21 4.18
N TYR A 285 16.06 -24.47 3.11
CA TYR A 285 17.13 -23.76 2.41
C TYR A 285 17.13 -22.25 2.70
N TYR A 286 16.31 -21.80 3.64
CA TYR A 286 16.27 -20.38 4.03
C TYR A 286 17.63 -19.90 4.49
N PHE A 287 18.13 -18.78 3.97
CA PHE A 287 19.48 -18.28 4.21
C PHE A 287 19.78 -17.95 5.69
N ARG A 288 18.73 -17.73 6.53
CA ARG A 288 18.85 -17.52 7.97
C ARG A 288 18.54 -18.77 8.81
N ALA A 289 18.46 -19.96 8.17
CA ALA A 289 18.18 -21.21 8.89
C ALA A 289 19.23 -21.54 9.95
N ALA A 290 20.50 -21.17 9.70
CA ALA A 290 21.61 -21.36 10.66
C ALA A 290 21.46 -20.48 11.93
N GLU A 291 20.69 -19.40 11.88
CA GLU A 291 20.32 -18.54 13.01
C GLU A 291 19.16 -19.11 13.84
N GLY A 292 18.58 -20.24 13.42
CA GLY A 292 17.46 -20.89 14.06
C GLY A 292 16.09 -20.37 13.61
N TYR A 293 16.01 -19.74 12.43
CA TYR A 293 14.80 -19.26 11.79
C TYR A 293 14.32 -20.19 10.67
N PRO A 294 13.02 -20.17 10.33
CA PRO A 294 11.92 -19.59 11.12
C PRO A 294 11.61 -20.41 12.39
N LYS A 295 10.87 -19.81 13.35
CA LYS A 295 10.56 -20.45 14.65
C LYS A 295 9.46 -21.50 14.56
N PHE A 296 8.49 -21.35 13.67
CA PHE A 296 7.41 -22.32 13.44
C PHE A 296 7.76 -23.26 12.29
N ASP A 297 7.26 -24.50 12.37
CA ASP A 297 7.45 -25.51 11.31
C ASP A 297 6.46 -25.31 10.16
N GLU A 298 5.26 -24.79 10.50
CA GLU A 298 4.18 -24.53 9.56
C GLU A 298 3.53 -23.16 9.83
N VAL A 299 3.02 -22.50 8.77
CA VAL A 299 2.14 -21.33 8.84
C VAL A 299 0.86 -21.67 8.10
N ASN A 300 -0.28 -21.47 8.75
CA ASN A 300 -1.59 -21.73 8.19
C ASN A 300 -2.38 -20.42 8.05
N PHE A 301 -2.53 -19.93 6.83
CA PHE A 301 -3.33 -18.76 6.50
C PHE A 301 -4.79 -19.15 6.29
N ARG A 302 -5.69 -18.72 7.17
CA ARG A 302 -7.14 -19.00 7.12
C ARG A 302 -7.91 -17.77 6.64
N PHE A 303 -8.97 -17.96 5.86
CA PHE A 303 -9.74 -16.87 5.28
C PHE A 303 -11.00 -16.60 6.11
N ILE A 304 -11.07 -15.43 6.76
CA ILE A 304 -12.17 -15.01 7.64
C ILE A 304 -12.54 -13.56 7.36
N SER A 305 -13.55 -13.35 6.54
CA SER A 305 -13.94 -12.00 6.09
C SER A 305 -14.72 -11.18 7.12
N ASN A 306 -15.31 -11.83 8.14
CA ASN A 306 -16.12 -11.12 9.13
C ASN A 306 -15.27 -10.79 10.38
N PRO A 307 -15.10 -9.51 10.77
CA PRO A 307 -14.27 -9.11 11.91
C PRO A 307 -14.73 -9.71 13.26
N ASN A 308 -16.04 -9.81 13.50
CA ASN A 308 -16.56 -10.41 14.74
C ASN A 308 -16.22 -11.89 14.84
N THR A 309 -16.33 -12.61 13.72
CA THR A 309 -15.93 -14.01 13.64
C THR A 309 -14.43 -14.14 13.86
N ALA A 310 -13.61 -13.30 13.25
CA ALA A 310 -12.17 -13.34 13.40
C ALA A 310 -11.73 -13.13 14.87
N VAL A 311 -12.31 -12.16 15.58
CA VAL A 311 -12.05 -11.96 17.02
C VAL A 311 -12.47 -13.20 17.83
N SER A 312 -13.60 -13.82 17.49
CA SER A 312 -14.05 -15.06 18.16
C SER A 312 -13.09 -16.23 17.90
N GLU A 313 -12.53 -16.32 16.69
CA GLU A 313 -11.52 -17.35 16.33
C GLU A 313 -10.19 -17.13 17.08
N LEU A 314 -9.78 -15.85 17.29
CA LEU A 314 -8.62 -15.49 18.11
C LEU A 314 -8.81 -15.94 19.56
N VAL A 315 -9.94 -15.60 20.18
CA VAL A 315 -10.26 -16.00 21.57
C VAL A 315 -10.35 -17.52 21.71
N ALA A 316 -10.82 -18.21 20.68
CA ALA A 316 -10.91 -19.68 20.68
C ALA A 316 -9.56 -20.39 20.37
N GLY A 317 -8.47 -19.64 20.13
CA GLY A 317 -7.16 -20.18 19.79
C GLY A 317 -7.08 -20.85 18.41
N ARG A 318 -7.99 -20.48 17.49
CA ARG A 318 -7.97 -20.96 16.10
C ARG A 318 -7.32 -19.97 15.14
N CYS A 319 -7.14 -18.72 15.55
CA CYS A 319 -6.21 -17.75 14.98
C CYS A 319 -5.19 -17.40 16.06
N ASP A 320 -3.93 -17.29 15.70
CA ASP A 320 -2.87 -16.75 16.56
C ASP A 320 -2.61 -15.28 16.25
N ILE A 321 -2.82 -14.88 14.98
CA ILE A 321 -2.75 -13.50 14.50
C ILE A 321 -3.98 -13.19 13.64
N LEU A 322 -4.56 -12.01 13.84
CA LEU A 322 -5.53 -11.38 12.95
C LEU A 322 -4.81 -10.32 12.12
N ASP A 323 -4.69 -10.58 10.81
CA ASP A 323 -4.01 -9.69 9.86
C ASP A 323 -4.83 -8.42 9.59
N PRO A 324 -4.20 -7.27 9.28
CA PRO A 324 -4.90 -6.02 8.95
C PRO A 324 -5.93 -6.12 7.81
N THR A 325 -5.83 -7.12 6.95
CA THR A 325 -6.81 -7.36 5.87
C THR A 325 -8.23 -7.64 6.40
N ILE A 326 -8.38 -8.03 7.68
CA ILE A 326 -9.68 -8.27 8.33
C ILE A 326 -10.48 -6.97 8.55
N ARG A 327 -9.79 -5.80 8.55
CA ARG A 327 -10.44 -4.50 8.79
C ARG A 327 -11.09 -4.41 10.17
N LEU A 328 -10.26 -4.40 11.22
CA LEU A 328 -10.69 -4.41 12.63
C LEU A 328 -11.11 -3.03 13.16
N ASP A 329 -11.31 -2.03 12.31
CA ASP A 329 -11.64 -0.64 12.69
C ASP A 329 -12.82 -0.52 13.67
N THR A 330 -13.85 -1.33 13.46
CA THR A 330 -15.04 -1.35 14.35
C THR A 330 -14.85 -2.15 15.62
N GLN A 331 -13.73 -2.86 15.77
CA GLN A 331 -13.43 -3.73 16.91
C GLN A 331 -12.42 -3.12 17.89
N VAL A 332 -11.90 -1.93 17.60
CA VAL A 332 -10.81 -1.29 18.36
C VAL A 332 -11.11 -1.23 19.86
N GLY A 333 -12.32 -0.80 20.24
CA GLY A 333 -12.70 -0.75 21.66
C GLY A 333 -12.69 -2.13 22.34
N LEU A 334 -13.19 -3.16 21.65
CA LEU A 334 -13.15 -4.53 22.15
C LEU A 334 -11.70 -5.06 22.25
N LEU A 335 -10.87 -4.78 21.28
CA LEU A 335 -9.46 -5.19 21.29
C LEU A 335 -8.68 -4.53 22.43
N GLN A 336 -8.96 -3.26 22.77
CA GLN A 336 -8.39 -2.60 23.92
C GLN A 336 -8.83 -3.25 25.24
N GLU A 337 -10.13 -3.57 25.40
CA GLU A 337 -10.63 -4.29 26.57
C GLU A 337 -10.00 -5.69 26.70
N MET A 338 -9.77 -6.38 25.58
CA MET A 338 -9.10 -7.68 25.56
C MET A 338 -7.62 -7.56 25.97
N GLN A 339 -6.94 -6.52 25.53
CA GLN A 339 -5.55 -6.24 25.91
C GLN A 339 -5.43 -5.94 27.41
N ASP A 340 -6.31 -5.10 27.95
CA ASP A 340 -6.36 -4.78 29.38
C ASP A 340 -6.67 -6.04 30.23
N GLY A 341 -7.42 -6.99 29.67
CA GLY A 341 -7.75 -8.28 30.28
C GLY A 341 -6.74 -9.39 30.03
N GLU A 342 -5.59 -9.13 29.39
CA GLU A 342 -4.56 -10.11 29.02
C GLU A 342 -5.11 -11.28 28.18
N LEU A 343 -6.13 -11.01 27.34
CA LEU A 343 -6.74 -12.02 26.47
C LEU A 343 -6.15 -11.98 25.04
N ALA A 344 -5.70 -10.81 24.61
CA ALA A 344 -5.07 -10.60 23.30
C ALA A 344 -4.15 -9.38 23.35
N GLN A 345 -3.22 -9.30 22.40
CA GLN A 345 -2.48 -8.07 22.13
C GLN A 345 -3.16 -7.34 20.96
N SER A 346 -3.19 -6.02 21.02
CA SER A 346 -3.71 -5.15 19.97
C SER A 346 -2.59 -4.29 19.42
N PHE A 347 -2.43 -4.29 18.09
CA PHE A 347 -1.42 -3.52 17.37
C PHE A 347 -2.14 -2.51 16.49
N VAL A 348 -1.86 -1.25 16.69
CA VAL A 348 -2.49 -0.16 15.95
C VAL A 348 -1.41 0.84 15.55
N THR A 349 -1.27 1.09 14.25
CA THR A 349 -0.38 2.11 13.72
C THR A 349 -1.06 2.89 12.58
N PRO A 350 -0.85 4.20 12.45
CA PRO A 350 -1.25 4.94 11.25
C PRO A 350 -0.50 4.38 10.03
N GLY A 351 -1.24 4.14 8.95
CA GLY A 351 -0.67 3.72 7.68
C GLY A 351 -0.38 4.90 6.74
N MET A 352 0.01 4.57 5.50
CA MET A 352 0.30 5.54 4.44
C MET A 352 -0.96 6.03 3.69
N THR A 353 -2.14 5.52 4.04
CA THR A 353 -3.40 5.95 3.45
C THR A 353 -3.99 7.10 4.23
N ILE A 354 -4.33 8.18 3.53
CA ILE A 354 -5.00 9.36 4.09
C ILE A 354 -6.44 9.40 3.60
N GLU A 355 -7.36 9.69 4.50
CA GLU A 355 -8.72 10.11 4.14
C GLU A 355 -8.71 11.60 3.81
N TRP A 356 -9.20 11.95 2.63
CA TRP A 356 -9.18 13.28 2.08
C TRP A 356 -10.58 13.87 1.94
N LEU A 357 -10.70 15.16 2.15
CA LEU A 357 -11.80 15.95 1.63
C LEU A 357 -11.30 16.71 0.39
N GLY A 358 -11.59 16.19 -0.79
CA GLY A 358 -11.32 16.84 -2.05
C GLY A 358 -12.23 18.04 -2.27
N LEU A 359 -11.65 19.13 -2.69
CA LEU A 359 -12.33 20.39 -3.01
C LEU A 359 -12.47 20.51 -4.52
N GLY A 360 -13.67 20.57 -5.06
CA GLY A 360 -13.92 20.70 -6.49
C GLY A 360 -13.52 22.08 -7.02
N ILE A 361 -12.22 22.35 -7.11
CA ILE A 361 -11.66 23.66 -7.51
C ILE A 361 -12.00 23.93 -8.96
N THR A 362 -11.67 22.99 -9.84
CA THR A 362 -11.95 23.09 -11.29
C THR A 362 -12.74 21.85 -11.74
N PRO A 363 -14.08 21.88 -11.71
CA PRO A 363 -14.90 20.77 -12.19
C PRO A 363 -14.69 20.56 -13.70
N ALA A 364 -15.03 19.38 -14.22
CA ALA A 364 -14.86 19.04 -15.63
C ALA A 364 -15.60 20.01 -16.59
N SER A 365 -16.69 20.64 -16.13
CA SER A 365 -17.41 21.65 -16.90
C SER A 365 -16.58 22.91 -17.23
N TYR A 366 -15.43 23.12 -16.55
CA TYR A 366 -14.53 24.25 -16.81
C TYR A 366 -13.38 23.91 -17.78
N ASP A 367 -13.31 22.68 -18.31
CA ASP A 367 -12.20 22.27 -19.18
C ASP A 367 -12.19 23.03 -20.53
N ASP A 368 -13.32 23.58 -20.97
CA ASP A 368 -13.44 24.47 -22.11
C ASP A 368 -13.36 25.98 -21.73
N GLY A 369 -13.02 26.26 -20.47
CA GLY A 369 -13.00 27.60 -19.86
C GLY A 369 -14.27 27.89 -19.07
N TYR A 370 -14.11 28.51 -17.88
CA TYR A 370 -15.24 28.93 -17.06
C TYR A 370 -16.03 30.04 -17.75
N ASP A 371 -17.34 29.85 -17.93
CA ASP A 371 -18.26 30.85 -18.45
C ASP A 371 -19.49 30.98 -17.51
N PRO A 372 -19.61 32.10 -16.78
CA PRO A 372 -20.70 32.31 -15.82
C PRO A 372 -22.09 32.35 -16.48
N ILE A 373 -22.17 32.42 -17.81
CA ILE A 373 -23.40 32.46 -18.58
C ILE A 373 -23.84 31.07 -19.05
N LYS A 374 -22.91 30.12 -19.14
CA LYS A 374 -23.24 28.73 -19.50
C LYS A 374 -24.09 28.09 -18.42
N GLN A 375 -25.20 27.46 -18.82
CA GLN A 375 -26.11 26.78 -17.89
C GLN A 375 -25.47 25.55 -17.21
N ASN A 376 -24.40 25.01 -17.79
CA ASN A 376 -23.76 23.79 -17.30
C ASN A 376 -22.56 24.07 -16.38
N ASP A 377 -22.07 25.33 -16.35
CA ASP A 377 -20.96 25.67 -15.47
C ASP A 377 -21.48 25.96 -14.06
N ARG A 378 -20.96 25.21 -13.11
CA ARG A 378 -21.16 25.50 -11.68
C ARG A 378 -20.53 26.85 -11.36
N GLN A 379 -21.13 27.61 -10.44
CA GLN A 379 -20.51 28.83 -9.93
C GLN A 379 -19.19 28.53 -9.25
N ASP A 380 -18.21 29.41 -9.39
CA ASP A 380 -16.82 29.23 -8.93
C ASP A 380 -16.69 29.49 -7.41
N ILE A 381 -17.33 28.60 -6.61
CA ILE A 381 -17.38 28.71 -5.15
C ILE A 381 -16.02 28.42 -4.52
N LEU A 382 -15.26 27.44 -5.05
CA LEU A 382 -14.07 26.88 -4.43
C LEU A 382 -12.77 27.34 -5.09
N GLY A 383 -12.81 28.21 -6.09
CA GLY A 383 -11.62 28.77 -6.73
C GLY A 383 -10.84 29.73 -5.84
N ASP A 384 -11.50 30.41 -4.91
CA ASP A 384 -10.85 31.33 -3.95
C ASP A 384 -10.20 30.57 -2.78
N ALA A 385 -8.92 30.83 -2.50
CA ALA A 385 -8.17 30.17 -1.44
C ALA A 385 -8.72 30.49 -0.04
N HIS A 386 -9.23 31.71 0.21
CA HIS A 386 -9.81 32.06 1.52
C HIS A 386 -11.06 31.22 1.80
N THR A 387 -11.89 30.94 0.78
CA THR A 387 -13.04 30.04 0.94
C THR A 387 -12.59 28.62 1.32
N ARG A 388 -11.53 28.09 0.68
CA ARG A 388 -10.98 26.76 1.01
C ARG A 388 -10.35 26.72 2.41
N GLN A 389 -9.57 27.74 2.78
CA GLN A 389 -9.01 27.88 4.14
C GLN A 389 -10.10 28.02 5.20
N ALA A 390 -11.15 28.79 4.90
CA ALA A 390 -12.30 28.90 5.79
C ALA A 390 -12.97 27.55 6.04
N ILE A 391 -13.18 26.75 4.99
CA ILE A 391 -13.70 25.39 5.14
C ILE A 391 -12.81 24.57 6.08
N ALA A 392 -11.48 24.64 5.92
CA ALA A 392 -10.54 23.90 6.80
C ALA A 392 -10.65 24.34 8.28
N TYR A 393 -10.79 25.64 8.57
CA TYR A 393 -11.05 26.15 9.93
C TYR A 393 -12.43 25.79 10.48
N CYS A 394 -13.38 25.46 9.61
CA CYS A 394 -14.75 25.09 9.99
C CYS A 394 -14.95 23.57 10.12
N LEU A 395 -13.93 22.75 9.85
CA LEU A 395 -13.96 21.30 9.97
C LEU A 395 -13.39 20.83 11.31
N ASP A 396 -14.23 20.23 12.16
CA ASP A 396 -13.79 19.63 13.43
C ASP A 396 -13.21 18.23 13.20
N ARG A 397 -12.01 18.20 12.60
CA ARG A 397 -11.28 16.97 12.28
C ARG A 397 -10.80 16.25 13.55
N GLU A 398 -10.45 17.00 14.60
CA GLU A 398 -10.05 16.42 15.88
C GLU A 398 -11.19 15.63 16.53
N SER A 399 -12.43 16.10 16.42
CA SER A 399 -13.60 15.35 16.89
C SER A 399 -13.84 14.10 16.05
N VAL A 400 -13.53 14.10 14.75
CA VAL A 400 -13.56 12.88 13.92
C VAL A 400 -12.52 11.89 14.43
N VAL A 401 -11.26 12.31 14.59
CA VAL A 401 -10.17 11.46 15.11
C VAL A 401 -10.56 10.88 16.47
N LYS A 402 -11.06 11.70 17.38
CA LYS A 402 -11.41 11.29 18.74
C LYS A 402 -12.59 10.32 18.80
N ASN A 403 -13.67 10.60 18.07
CA ASN A 403 -14.94 9.89 18.24
C ASN A 403 -15.14 8.73 17.24
N VAL A 404 -14.49 8.80 16.07
CA VAL A 404 -14.61 7.77 15.01
C VAL A 404 -13.39 6.85 15.01
N LEU A 405 -12.20 7.38 15.33
CA LEU A 405 -10.92 6.67 15.29
C LEU A 405 -10.31 6.49 16.69
N PHE A 406 -11.11 6.70 17.74
CA PHE A 406 -10.74 6.47 19.15
C PHE A 406 -9.48 7.23 19.62
N GLY A 407 -9.06 8.28 18.91
CA GLY A 407 -7.83 9.02 19.19
C GLY A 407 -6.54 8.27 18.83
N LEU A 408 -6.62 7.21 18.02
CA LEU A 408 -5.49 6.34 17.67
C LEU A 408 -4.73 6.81 16.43
N THR A 409 -5.13 7.90 15.84
CA THR A 409 -4.45 8.57 14.72
C THR A 409 -4.42 10.07 14.98
N SER A 410 -3.91 10.83 14.04
CA SER A 410 -3.89 12.30 14.11
C SER A 410 -4.43 12.93 12.84
N VAL A 411 -4.74 14.21 12.90
CA VAL A 411 -5.08 15.02 11.73
C VAL A 411 -3.77 15.33 10.98
N PRO A 412 -3.63 14.97 9.70
CA PRO A 412 -2.45 15.32 8.93
C PRO A 412 -2.39 16.82 8.63
N SER A 413 -1.19 17.40 8.63
CA SER A 413 -0.96 18.79 8.20
C SER A 413 -0.57 18.91 6.73
N SER A 414 -0.15 17.79 6.12
CA SER A 414 0.35 17.71 4.74
C SER A 414 -0.03 16.35 4.15
N TYR A 415 0.39 16.11 2.92
CA TYR A 415 0.28 14.80 2.27
C TYR A 415 1.36 13.80 2.74
N LEU A 416 2.31 14.24 3.59
CA LEU A 416 3.32 13.38 4.21
C LEU A 416 2.98 13.07 5.67
N PRO A 417 3.19 11.83 6.13
CA PRO A 417 3.12 11.48 7.54
C PRO A 417 4.20 12.18 8.36
N VAL A 418 3.87 12.50 9.62
CA VAL A 418 4.80 13.17 10.57
C VAL A 418 6.08 12.37 10.79
N GLY A 419 6.04 11.02 10.70
CA GLY A 419 7.21 10.16 10.82
C GLY A 419 8.12 10.11 9.60
N HIS A 420 7.70 10.69 8.48
CA HIS A 420 8.46 10.65 7.24
C HIS A 420 9.70 11.58 7.32
N PRO A 421 10.91 11.16 6.85
CA PRO A 421 12.13 11.96 6.94
C PRO A 421 12.06 13.33 6.23
N LEU A 422 11.26 13.44 5.18
CA LEU A 422 11.05 14.69 4.42
C LEU A 422 9.85 15.51 4.88
N PHE A 423 9.20 15.15 5.99
CA PHE A 423 8.11 15.95 6.55
C PHE A 423 8.63 17.30 7.05
N ASP A 424 7.94 18.39 6.71
CA ASP A 424 8.26 19.72 7.23
C ASP A 424 7.56 19.97 8.58
N PRO A 425 8.28 19.95 9.71
CA PRO A 425 7.69 20.14 11.04
C PRO A 425 7.17 21.56 11.31
N ASN A 426 7.41 22.51 10.41
CA ASN A 426 6.91 23.88 10.54
C ASN A 426 5.49 24.04 9.96
N ILE A 427 4.94 23.02 9.31
CA ILE A 427 3.58 23.05 8.78
C ILE A 427 2.61 22.60 9.87
N GLU A 428 1.81 23.54 10.34
CA GLU A 428 0.81 23.29 11.38
C GLU A 428 -0.53 22.85 10.76
N VAL A 429 -1.25 22.02 11.50
CA VAL A 429 -2.64 21.69 11.20
C VAL A 429 -3.51 22.92 11.45
N LEU A 430 -4.33 23.33 10.50
CA LEU A 430 -5.33 24.36 10.72
C LEU A 430 -6.35 23.88 11.77
N PRO A 431 -6.46 24.55 12.93
CA PRO A 431 -7.34 24.09 14.01
C PRO A 431 -8.82 24.34 13.67
N PHE A 432 -9.72 23.66 14.37
CA PHE A 432 -11.14 23.98 14.31
C PHE A 432 -11.41 25.31 15.02
N GLU A 433 -11.54 26.38 14.24
CA GLU A 433 -11.81 27.74 14.72
C GLU A 433 -12.90 28.43 13.88
N PRO A 434 -14.18 28.16 14.16
CA PRO A 434 -15.29 28.73 13.38
C PRO A 434 -15.28 30.26 13.27
N THR A 435 -14.71 30.97 14.26
CA THR A 435 -14.58 32.43 14.21
C THR A 435 -13.61 32.87 13.11
N SER A 436 -12.46 32.24 13.00
CA SER A 436 -11.47 32.47 11.95
C SER A 436 -12.01 32.08 10.58
N GLY A 437 -12.71 30.94 10.52
CA GLY A 437 -13.38 30.49 9.30
C GLY A 437 -14.41 31.49 8.79
N ARG A 438 -15.30 31.99 9.65
CA ARG A 438 -16.28 33.05 9.28
C ARG A 438 -15.60 34.33 8.81
N ALA A 439 -14.54 34.76 9.48
CA ALA A 439 -13.81 35.97 9.09
C ALA A 439 -13.21 35.85 7.67
N LEU A 440 -12.69 34.68 7.31
CA LEU A 440 -12.19 34.40 5.94
C LEU A 440 -13.34 34.36 4.93
N LEU A 441 -14.49 33.77 5.28
CA LEU A 441 -15.68 33.78 4.42
C LEU A 441 -16.16 35.20 4.15
N GLU A 442 -16.21 36.05 5.17
CA GLU A 442 -16.55 37.47 5.02
C GLU A 442 -15.58 38.21 4.09
N GLN A 443 -14.26 37.94 4.22
CA GLN A 443 -13.23 38.50 3.32
C GLN A 443 -13.42 38.02 1.88
N ALA A 444 -13.83 36.77 1.67
CA ALA A 444 -14.14 36.21 0.36
C ALA A 444 -15.48 36.72 -0.21
N GLY A 445 -16.30 37.46 0.57
CA GLY A 445 -17.55 38.05 0.15
C GLY A 445 -18.81 37.25 0.47
N TRP A 446 -18.71 36.26 1.37
CA TRP A 446 -19.84 35.51 1.92
C TRP A 446 -20.36 36.15 3.21
N HIS A 447 -21.65 36.39 3.31
CA HIS A 447 -22.24 37.06 4.47
C HIS A 447 -23.53 36.40 4.93
N ASP A 448 -23.75 36.43 6.23
CA ASP A 448 -25.04 36.16 6.83
C ASP A 448 -25.93 37.43 6.66
N VAL A 449 -26.84 37.39 5.71
CA VAL A 449 -27.67 38.57 5.37
C VAL A 449 -29.04 38.57 6.05
N ASP A 450 -29.51 37.42 6.56
CA ASP A 450 -30.82 37.27 7.21
C ASP A 450 -30.70 37.18 8.76
N GLY A 451 -29.48 36.94 9.27
CA GLY A 451 -29.21 36.81 10.72
C GLY A 451 -29.74 35.49 11.31
N ASP A 452 -30.10 34.51 10.47
CA ASP A 452 -30.58 33.20 10.90
C ASP A 452 -29.43 32.16 10.85
N PRO A 453 -28.88 31.73 12.00
CA PRO A 453 -27.78 30.78 12.04
C PRO A 453 -28.16 29.37 11.55
N SER A 454 -29.44 29.11 11.26
CA SER A 454 -29.92 27.83 10.72
C SER A 454 -29.89 27.77 9.20
N THR A 455 -29.65 28.90 8.53
CA THR A 455 -29.56 29.00 7.08
C THR A 455 -28.11 29.22 6.62
N PRO A 456 -27.73 28.73 5.42
CA PRO A 456 -26.41 29.01 4.88
C PRO A 456 -26.21 30.49 4.60
N ILE A 457 -24.99 30.99 4.85
CA ILE A 457 -24.57 32.33 4.42
C ILE A 457 -24.62 32.44 2.90
N THR A 458 -24.72 33.69 2.40
CA THR A 458 -24.94 33.92 0.97
C THR A 458 -23.82 34.79 0.36
N ALA A 459 -23.58 34.61 -0.94
CA ALA A 459 -22.65 35.43 -1.71
C ALA A 459 -23.22 36.86 -1.82
N VAL A 460 -22.41 37.84 -1.41
CA VAL A 460 -22.70 39.27 -1.59
C VAL A 460 -21.75 39.85 -2.63
N ASN A 461 -20.46 39.54 -2.51
CA ASN A 461 -19.42 40.01 -3.44
C ASN A 461 -18.34 38.95 -3.68
N VAL A 462 -18.75 37.70 -3.81
CA VAL A 462 -17.86 36.57 -4.14
C VAL A 462 -17.52 36.59 -5.61
N LYS A 463 -16.23 36.47 -5.93
CA LYS A 463 -15.77 36.46 -7.33
C LYS A 463 -16.39 35.27 -8.09
N ASN A 464 -16.93 35.52 -9.27
CA ASN A 464 -17.54 34.50 -10.13
C ASN A 464 -18.75 33.76 -9.53
N VAL A 465 -19.35 34.30 -8.47
CA VAL A 465 -20.56 33.76 -7.83
C VAL A 465 -21.66 34.80 -7.85
N LYS A 466 -22.86 34.41 -8.26
CA LYS A 466 -24.02 35.31 -8.31
C LYS A 466 -24.42 35.75 -6.90
N ALA A 467 -24.65 37.04 -6.69
CA ALA A 467 -25.13 37.55 -5.42
C ALA A 467 -26.45 36.87 -5.00
N GLY A 468 -26.57 36.51 -3.72
CA GLY A 468 -27.69 35.78 -3.16
C GLY A 468 -27.59 34.25 -3.29
N THR A 469 -26.51 33.72 -3.91
CA THR A 469 -26.25 32.26 -3.92
C THR A 469 -25.91 31.79 -2.51
N PRO A 470 -26.62 30.80 -1.94
CA PRO A 470 -26.28 30.25 -0.63
C PRO A 470 -25.00 29.42 -0.71
N LEU A 471 -24.19 29.45 0.35
CA LEU A 471 -23.02 28.57 0.50
C LEU A 471 -23.49 27.17 0.92
N GLN A 472 -24.09 26.48 -0.03
CA GLN A 472 -24.64 25.12 0.09
C GLN A 472 -23.86 24.21 -0.85
N LEU A 473 -23.11 23.23 -0.29
CA LEU A 473 -22.20 22.38 -1.04
C LEU A 473 -22.72 20.95 -1.14
N ASN A 474 -22.54 20.32 -2.27
CA ASN A 474 -22.78 18.89 -2.45
C ASN A 474 -21.58 18.12 -1.90
N TYR A 475 -21.81 17.27 -0.92
CA TYR A 475 -20.82 16.43 -0.27
C TYR A 475 -21.01 14.97 -0.68
N TYR A 476 -20.04 14.40 -1.34
CA TYR A 476 -20.07 13.03 -1.85
C TYR A 476 -19.16 12.13 -1.02
N THR A 477 -19.65 10.95 -0.66
CA THR A 477 -18.87 9.94 0.06
C THR A 477 -19.49 8.55 -0.12
N THR A 478 -18.89 7.52 0.50
CA THR A 478 -19.43 6.15 0.44
C THR A 478 -20.39 5.83 1.59
N THR A 479 -21.05 4.68 1.49
CA THR A 479 -21.96 4.14 2.52
C THR A 479 -21.22 3.57 3.75
N ALA A 480 -19.89 3.59 3.80
CA ALA A 480 -19.08 3.07 4.89
C ALA A 480 -19.46 3.72 6.23
N THR A 481 -19.58 2.91 7.29
CA THR A 481 -20.02 3.38 8.62
C THR A 481 -19.11 4.50 9.16
N GLN A 482 -17.81 4.37 9.04
CA GLN A 482 -16.83 5.34 9.49
C GLN A 482 -17.03 6.71 8.81
N ARG A 483 -17.26 6.73 7.48
CA ARG A 483 -17.54 7.95 6.73
C ARG A 483 -18.86 8.59 7.10
N ARG A 484 -19.91 7.80 7.35
CA ARG A 484 -21.20 8.33 7.85
C ARG A 484 -21.03 9.06 9.18
N GLN A 485 -20.29 8.47 10.13
CA GLN A 485 -20.00 9.10 11.41
C GLN A 485 -19.15 10.36 11.26
N ALA A 486 -18.15 10.35 10.37
CA ALA A 486 -17.34 11.53 10.08
C ALA A 486 -18.19 12.65 9.49
N VAL A 487 -19.03 12.37 8.50
CA VAL A 487 -19.94 13.34 7.87
C VAL A 487 -20.88 13.99 8.87
N ASP A 488 -21.42 13.23 9.84
CA ASP A 488 -22.30 13.79 10.88
C ASP A 488 -21.58 14.85 11.73
N ILE A 489 -20.33 14.62 12.10
CA ILE A 489 -19.50 15.57 12.85
C ILE A 489 -19.13 16.77 11.98
N LEU A 490 -18.64 16.52 10.75
CA LEU A 490 -18.19 17.57 9.84
C LEU A 490 -19.34 18.47 9.38
N SER A 491 -20.55 17.92 9.15
CA SER A 491 -21.73 18.71 8.82
C SER A 491 -22.11 19.68 9.93
N GLN A 492 -22.09 19.21 11.20
CA GLN A 492 -22.40 20.06 12.36
C GLN A 492 -21.35 21.14 12.56
N SER A 493 -20.08 20.84 12.32
CA SER A 493 -19.01 21.82 12.45
C SER A 493 -19.06 22.89 11.36
N LEU A 494 -19.28 22.51 10.11
CA LEU A 494 -19.43 23.44 8.97
C LEU A 494 -20.64 24.37 9.14
N ALA A 495 -21.75 23.86 9.67
CA ALA A 495 -22.93 24.66 9.96
C ALA A 495 -22.64 25.82 10.94
N GLN A 496 -21.67 25.69 11.86
CA GLN A 496 -21.27 26.79 12.74
C GLN A 496 -20.63 27.97 11.99
N CYS A 497 -20.16 27.72 10.76
CA CYS A 497 -19.67 28.78 9.88
C CYS A 497 -20.73 29.25 8.84
N GLY A 498 -21.95 28.73 8.92
CA GLY A 498 -22.99 29.01 7.94
C GLY A 498 -22.77 28.29 6.59
N ILE A 499 -22.04 27.18 6.59
CA ILE A 499 -21.86 26.32 5.40
C ILE A 499 -22.82 25.15 5.49
N GLY A 500 -23.73 25.05 4.51
CA GLY A 500 -24.67 23.95 4.40
C GLY A 500 -24.14 22.80 3.54
N LEU A 501 -24.52 21.57 3.85
CA LEU A 501 -24.18 20.39 3.05
C LEU A 501 -25.44 19.69 2.50
N ASN A 502 -25.34 19.24 1.25
CA ASN A 502 -26.21 18.24 0.64
C ASN A 502 -25.42 16.93 0.52
N VAL A 503 -25.58 16.04 1.48
CA VAL A 503 -24.81 14.79 1.52
C VAL A 503 -25.41 13.75 0.60
N GLN A 504 -24.59 13.14 -0.24
CA GLN A 504 -24.95 12.02 -1.10
C GLN A 504 -23.98 10.85 -0.88
N TYR A 505 -24.56 9.67 -0.64
CA TYR A 505 -23.81 8.43 -0.43
C TYR A 505 -23.81 7.57 -1.68
N PHE A 506 -22.66 7.04 -2.04
CA PHE A 506 -22.42 6.14 -3.16
C PHE A 506 -21.96 4.76 -2.67
N GLU A 507 -22.22 3.73 -3.46
CA GLU A 507 -21.47 2.49 -3.32
C GLU A 507 -20.00 2.74 -3.72
N GLN A 508 -19.06 1.99 -3.14
CA GLN A 508 -17.63 2.22 -3.36
C GLN A 508 -17.26 2.22 -4.84
N ASN A 509 -17.73 1.22 -5.60
CA ASN A 509 -17.42 1.11 -7.02
C ASN A 509 -18.00 2.27 -7.85
N ASP A 510 -19.12 2.86 -7.41
CA ASP A 510 -19.74 3.99 -8.10
C ASP A 510 -18.99 5.31 -7.82
N LEU A 511 -18.51 5.51 -6.57
CA LEU A 511 -17.72 6.69 -6.23
C LEU A 511 -16.40 6.72 -7.00
N TYR A 512 -15.71 5.57 -7.08
CA TYR A 512 -14.43 5.40 -7.75
C TYR A 512 -14.56 4.95 -9.21
N ALA A 513 -15.76 5.05 -9.80
CA ALA A 513 -15.94 4.73 -11.21
C ALA A 513 -15.06 5.63 -12.10
N PRO A 514 -14.54 5.09 -13.23
CA PRO A 514 -13.75 5.89 -14.15
C PRO A 514 -14.48 7.12 -14.67
N GLY A 515 -13.74 8.18 -15.00
CA GLY A 515 -14.30 9.32 -15.74
C GLY A 515 -14.66 8.95 -17.20
N PRO A 516 -15.41 9.81 -17.90
CA PRO A 516 -15.91 11.12 -17.45
C PRO A 516 -17.14 11.08 -16.55
N THR A 517 -17.81 9.94 -16.36
CA THR A 517 -19.10 9.85 -15.67
C THR A 517 -18.99 9.53 -14.18
N GLY A 518 -17.84 9.01 -13.72
CA GLY A 518 -17.61 8.74 -12.30
C GLY A 518 -17.58 10.01 -11.45
N ALA A 519 -18.07 9.92 -10.21
CA ALA A 519 -18.17 11.09 -9.34
C ALA A 519 -16.78 11.69 -9.02
N LEU A 520 -15.82 10.85 -8.64
CA LEU A 520 -14.45 11.26 -8.27
C LEU A 520 -13.64 11.65 -9.50
N PHE A 521 -13.36 10.69 -10.38
CA PHE A 521 -12.48 10.90 -11.54
C PHE A 521 -13.13 11.75 -12.65
N GLY A 522 -14.47 11.82 -12.72
CA GLY A 522 -15.18 12.76 -13.57
C GLY A 522 -15.25 14.18 -13.02
N ARG A 523 -14.77 14.44 -11.80
CA ARG A 523 -14.74 15.77 -11.15
C ARG A 523 -16.12 16.42 -11.05
N HIS A 524 -17.14 15.63 -10.58
CA HIS A 524 -18.55 16.06 -10.53
C HIS A 524 -19.03 16.43 -9.12
N PHE A 525 -18.17 16.97 -8.26
CA PHE A 525 -18.45 17.25 -6.85
C PHE A 525 -18.12 18.70 -6.47
N ASP A 526 -18.70 19.17 -5.37
CA ASP A 526 -18.22 20.34 -4.64
C ASP A 526 -17.21 19.88 -3.58
N LEU A 527 -17.62 18.97 -2.71
CA LEU A 527 -16.78 18.28 -1.74
C LEU A 527 -16.91 16.77 -1.96
N ILE A 528 -15.79 16.05 -1.84
CA ILE A 528 -15.78 14.60 -1.94
C ILE A 528 -14.83 14.01 -0.90
N GLU A 529 -15.34 13.06 -0.10
CA GLU A 529 -14.54 12.31 0.86
C GLU A 529 -14.09 11.00 0.23
N TYR A 530 -12.78 10.79 0.16
CA TYR A 530 -12.16 9.63 -0.46
C TYR A 530 -10.83 9.29 0.21
N ALA A 531 -10.42 8.02 0.11
CA ALA A 531 -9.13 7.54 0.59
C ALA A 531 -8.14 7.40 -0.57
N MET A 532 -6.93 7.84 -0.37
CA MET A 532 -5.81 7.60 -1.27
C MET A 532 -4.55 7.36 -0.46
N GLY A 533 -3.78 6.35 -0.83
CA GLY A 533 -2.52 5.96 -0.20
C GLY A 533 -1.51 5.49 -1.23
N VAL A 534 -0.28 5.32 -0.80
CA VAL A 534 0.83 4.76 -1.58
C VAL A 534 1.30 3.45 -0.96
N ASP A 535 1.83 2.57 -1.79
CA ASP A 535 2.52 1.35 -1.36
C ASP A 535 4.05 1.58 -1.30
N SER A 536 4.53 2.81 -1.54
CA SER A 536 5.93 3.24 -1.45
C SER A 536 6.10 4.33 -0.41
N ILE A 537 7.33 4.60 0.00
CA ILE A 537 7.63 5.66 0.97
C ILE A 537 8.03 6.98 0.31
N GLU A 538 8.04 7.07 -1.03
CA GLU A 538 8.32 8.33 -1.72
C GLU A 538 7.18 9.34 -1.52
N PRO A 539 7.53 10.63 -1.31
CA PRO A 539 6.52 11.67 -1.13
C PRO A 539 5.65 11.83 -2.38
N PRO A 540 4.33 11.65 -2.30
CA PRO A 540 3.46 11.68 -3.47
C PRO A 540 3.07 13.10 -3.91
N CYS A 541 4.02 14.03 -4.08
CA CYS A 541 3.70 15.38 -4.54
C CYS A 541 3.03 15.36 -5.93
N GLY A 542 3.38 14.40 -6.78
CA GLY A 542 2.79 14.17 -8.09
C GLY A 542 1.26 14.11 -8.06
N TRP A 543 0.65 13.63 -6.96
CA TRP A 543 -0.81 13.54 -6.82
C TRP A 543 -1.56 14.86 -7.05
N PHE A 544 -0.91 16.00 -6.85
CA PHE A 544 -1.52 17.32 -6.95
C PHE A 544 -0.95 18.17 -8.09
N THR A 545 -0.11 17.60 -8.96
CA THR A 545 0.40 18.32 -10.13
C THR A 545 -0.68 18.50 -11.20
N SER A 546 -0.53 19.53 -12.02
CA SER A 546 -1.46 19.81 -13.12
C SER A 546 -1.50 18.70 -14.17
N ALA A 547 -0.42 17.90 -14.32
CA ALA A 547 -0.34 16.77 -15.24
C ALA A 547 -1.27 15.62 -14.82
N GLU A 548 -1.51 15.47 -13.51
CA GLU A 548 -2.33 14.43 -12.91
C GLU A 548 -3.83 14.77 -12.83
N ILE A 549 -4.28 15.83 -13.49
CA ILE A 549 -5.72 16.15 -13.56
C ILE A 549 -6.40 15.10 -14.46
N PRO A 550 -7.42 14.35 -13.95
CA PRO A 550 -8.14 13.37 -14.75
C PRO A 550 -8.81 14.03 -15.96
N ASN A 551 -8.52 13.52 -17.15
CA ASN A 551 -9.07 13.99 -18.42
C ASN A 551 -9.01 12.88 -19.49
N ALA A 552 -9.48 13.18 -20.70
CA ALA A 552 -9.50 12.20 -21.79
C ALA A 552 -8.08 11.76 -22.25
N ASP A 553 -7.07 12.63 -22.16
CA ASP A 553 -5.71 12.36 -22.64
C ASP A 553 -4.99 11.34 -21.74
N ASN A 554 -5.26 11.37 -20.42
CA ASN A 554 -4.75 10.39 -19.46
C ASN A 554 -5.78 9.28 -19.13
N SER A 555 -6.78 9.08 -19.99
CA SER A 555 -7.83 8.06 -19.80
C SER A 555 -8.56 8.15 -18.45
N TRP A 556 -8.62 9.34 -17.86
CA TRP A 556 -9.25 9.63 -16.56
C TRP A 556 -8.60 8.89 -15.38
N THR A 557 -7.30 8.61 -15.45
CA THR A 557 -6.55 7.90 -14.40
C THR A 557 -5.75 8.83 -13.48
N GLY A 558 -5.74 10.13 -13.75
CA GLY A 558 -4.99 11.12 -12.96
C GLY A 558 -5.50 11.23 -11.52
N THR A 559 -4.60 11.51 -10.60
CA THR A 559 -4.84 11.54 -9.14
C THR A 559 -5.25 12.92 -8.62
N ASN A 560 -5.00 14.01 -9.36
CA ASN A 560 -5.41 15.38 -9.01
C ASN A 560 -6.90 15.61 -9.32
N VAL A 561 -7.76 14.92 -8.60
CA VAL A 561 -9.21 14.93 -8.81
C VAL A 561 -9.85 16.30 -8.53
N THR A 562 -9.17 17.19 -7.81
CA THR A 562 -9.62 18.55 -7.51
C THR A 562 -9.31 19.54 -8.63
N ALA A 563 -8.50 19.11 -9.58
CA ALA A 563 -7.96 19.90 -10.69
C ALA A 563 -7.29 21.21 -10.24
N TYR A 564 -6.57 21.13 -9.15
CA TYR A 564 -5.68 22.17 -8.67
C TYR A 564 -4.59 22.46 -9.71
N ARG A 565 -4.24 23.75 -9.90
CA ARG A 565 -3.21 24.19 -10.83
C ARG A 565 -2.34 25.25 -10.17
N ASN A 566 -1.07 24.95 -10.03
CA ASN A 566 -0.06 25.90 -9.56
C ASN A 566 1.29 25.56 -10.20
N ASN A 567 1.75 26.39 -11.13
CA ASN A 567 3.01 26.17 -11.86
C ASN A 567 4.22 26.10 -10.92
N THR A 568 4.18 26.80 -9.78
CA THR A 568 5.28 26.77 -8.80
C THR A 568 5.29 25.41 -8.06
N PHE A 569 4.12 24.88 -7.72
CA PHE A 569 3.98 23.55 -7.16
C PHE A 569 4.46 22.47 -8.14
N ASP A 570 3.99 22.54 -9.40
CA ASP A 570 4.39 21.61 -10.46
C ASP A 570 5.90 21.60 -10.68
N ALA A 571 6.53 22.80 -10.72
CA ALA A 571 7.97 22.91 -10.87
C ALA A 571 8.74 22.37 -9.65
N ALA A 572 8.27 22.66 -8.44
CA ALA A 572 8.90 22.17 -7.21
C ALA A 572 8.79 20.64 -7.11
N CYS A 573 7.62 20.05 -7.39
CA CYS A 573 7.44 18.61 -7.39
C CYS A 573 8.34 17.93 -8.43
N ARG A 574 8.37 18.43 -9.67
CA ARG A 574 9.26 17.92 -10.71
C ARG A 574 10.74 18.01 -10.30
N ASN A 575 11.16 19.11 -9.69
CA ASN A 575 12.53 19.24 -9.22
C ASN A 575 12.84 18.23 -8.12
N ALA A 576 11.91 17.97 -7.20
CA ALA A 576 12.06 16.94 -6.18
C ALA A 576 12.23 15.55 -6.79
N GLU A 577 11.35 15.17 -7.72
CA GLU A 577 11.36 13.86 -8.38
C GLU A 577 12.56 13.62 -9.31
N LEU A 578 13.26 14.70 -9.74
CA LEU A 578 14.44 14.62 -10.60
C LEU A 578 15.76 14.90 -9.86
N SER A 579 15.69 15.23 -8.57
CA SER A 579 16.88 15.42 -7.71
C SER A 579 17.23 14.14 -6.99
N LEU A 580 18.51 13.91 -6.73
CA LEU A 580 18.97 12.78 -5.93
C LEU A 580 18.89 13.11 -4.43
N PRO A 581 18.75 12.12 -3.53
CA PRO A 581 18.60 12.35 -2.10
C PRO A 581 19.72 13.14 -1.43
N ASP A 582 20.93 13.08 -1.96
CA ASP A 582 22.10 13.83 -1.50
C ASP A 582 22.19 15.28 -2.05
N GLU A 583 21.35 15.63 -3.01
CA GLU A 583 21.26 17.00 -3.53
C GLU A 583 20.38 17.88 -2.63
N GLN A 584 20.81 19.11 -2.33
CA GLN A 584 20.04 20.06 -1.51
C GLN A 584 18.65 20.35 -2.13
N SER A 585 18.55 20.34 -3.46
CA SER A 585 17.31 20.54 -4.21
C SER A 585 16.22 19.51 -3.87
N TYR A 586 16.59 18.28 -3.51
CA TYR A 586 15.66 17.21 -3.17
C TYR A 586 14.78 17.58 -1.96
N ALA A 587 15.41 17.79 -0.81
CA ALA A 587 14.68 18.13 0.42
C ALA A 587 14.00 19.52 0.34
N ASP A 588 14.67 20.51 -0.25
CA ASP A 588 14.12 21.88 -0.37
C ASP A 588 12.88 21.91 -1.27
N SER A 589 12.89 21.15 -2.36
CA SER A 589 11.75 21.08 -3.28
C SER A 589 10.55 20.37 -2.65
N TYR A 590 10.74 19.25 -1.93
CA TYR A 590 9.66 18.62 -1.19
C TYR A 590 9.11 19.49 -0.05
N ARG A 591 9.97 20.27 0.61
CA ARG A 591 9.51 21.26 1.60
C ARG A 591 8.64 22.33 0.94
N GLN A 592 9.07 22.85 -0.21
CA GLN A 592 8.31 23.85 -0.97
C GLN A 592 6.93 23.33 -1.39
N THR A 593 6.83 22.09 -1.88
CA THR A 593 5.53 21.51 -2.24
C THR A 593 4.61 21.36 -1.05
N GLN A 594 5.11 20.97 0.13
CA GLN A 594 4.31 20.88 1.35
C GLN A 594 3.80 22.26 1.81
N VAL A 595 4.64 23.30 1.75
CA VAL A 595 4.23 24.68 2.08
C VAL A 595 3.14 25.17 1.13
N LEU A 596 3.29 24.96 -0.18
CA LEU A 596 2.28 25.33 -1.17
C LEU A 596 0.99 24.55 -0.99
N PHE A 597 1.09 23.25 -0.73
CA PHE A 597 -0.07 22.40 -0.43
C PHE A 597 -0.87 22.91 0.78
N SER A 598 -0.20 23.20 1.90
CA SER A 598 -0.85 23.67 3.12
C SER A 598 -1.43 25.09 2.99
N THR A 599 -0.86 25.92 2.10
CA THR A 599 -1.35 27.27 1.84
C THR A 599 -2.54 27.29 0.88
N ASP A 600 -2.43 26.57 -0.22
CA ASP A 600 -3.44 26.56 -1.29
C ASP A 600 -4.60 25.60 -1.01
N LEU A 601 -4.38 24.58 -0.17
CA LEU A 601 -5.32 23.54 0.19
C LEU A 601 -6.03 22.94 -1.04
N PRO A 602 -5.32 22.24 -1.92
CA PRO A 602 -5.97 21.53 -3.02
C PRO A 602 -6.95 20.45 -2.52
N ALA A 603 -6.63 19.82 -1.41
CA ALA A 603 -7.48 18.91 -0.66
C ALA A 603 -7.22 19.11 0.84
N ILE A 604 -8.18 18.79 1.69
CA ILE A 604 -8.02 18.85 3.14
C ILE A 604 -7.85 17.43 3.67
N PRO A 605 -6.69 17.10 4.27
CA PRO A 605 -6.51 15.79 4.88
C PRO A 605 -7.35 15.71 6.16
N LEU A 606 -8.09 14.60 6.33
CA LEU A 606 -8.97 14.39 7.47
C LEU A 606 -8.28 13.59 8.57
N TYR A 607 -7.74 12.41 8.23
CA TYR A 607 -7.04 11.51 9.16
C TYR A 607 -6.23 10.45 8.39
N TYR A 608 -5.26 9.82 9.07
CA TYR A 608 -4.61 8.62 8.56
C TYR A 608 -5.47 7.39 8.85
N HIS A 609 -5.61 6.50 7.86
CA HIS A 609 -6.20 5.20 8.08
C HIS A 609 -5.30 4.35 8.99
N LEU A 610 -5.94 3.60 9.87
CA LEU A 610 -5.24 2.72 10.80
C LEU A 610 -4.93 1.37 10.14
N ARG A 611 -3.75 0.87 10.42
CA ARG A 611 -3.41 -0.55 10.28
C ARG A 611 -3.65 -1.18 11.64
N ILE A 612 -4.52 -2.17 11.70
CA ILE A 612 -4.94 -2.79 12.95
C ILE A 612 -4.76 -4.30 12.82
N ALA A 613 -4.02 -4.88 13.73
CA ALA A 613 -3.89 -6.32 13.90
C ALA A 613 -4.14 -6.69 15.36
N ALA A 614 -4.36 -7.96 15.61
CA ALA A 614 -4.41 -8.50 16.96
C ALA A 614 -3.72 -9.86 17.00
N SER A 615 -3.18 -10.23 18.14
CA SER A 615 -2.62 -11.55 18.35
C SER A 615 -3.04 -12.14 19.70
N ARG A 616 -2.81 -13.45 19.86
CA ARG A 616 -2.89 -14.03 21.19
C ARG A 616 -1.89 -13.35 22.12
N PHE A 617 -2.22 -13.33 23.42
CA PHE A 617 -1.47 -12.57 24.40
C PHE A 617 -0.03 -13.05 24.62
N ASP A 618 0.23 -14.33 24.43
CA ASP A 618 1.55 -14.97 24.61
C ASP A 618 2.40 -15.03 23.32
N LEU A 619 2.02 -14.31 22.26
CA LEU A 619 2.81 -14.16 21.04
C LEU A 619 3.85 -13.05 21.24
N CYS A 620 5.03 -13.22 20.67
CA CYS A 620 6.11 -12.22 20.69
C CYS A 620 6.73 -12.01 19.32
N HIS A 621 7.46 -10.89 19.19
CA HIS A 621 8.15 -10.47 17.96
C HIS A 621 7.22 -10.17 16.77
N PHE A 622 5.91 -10.12 16.97
CA PHE A 622 4.99 -9.55 15.99
C PHE A 622 4.82 -8.05 16.25
N ASP A 623 4.99 -7.24 15.23
CA ASP A 623 4.80 -5.79 15.29
C ASP A 623 4.29 -5.25 13.97
N LEU A 624 3.51 -4.17 14.01
CA LEU A 624 3.04 -3.44 12.84
C LEU A 624 3.88 -2.19 12.61
N ASP A 625 4.59 -2.16 11.51
CA ASP A 625 5.26 -0.97 11.01
C ASP A 625 4.33 -0.17 10.07
N PRO A 626 4.38 1.17 10.01
CA PRO A 626 3.57 1.98 9.11
C PRO A 626 3.82 1.67 7.62
N THR A 627 5.02 1.24 7.25
CA THR A 627 5.48 1.07 5.86
C THR A 627 5.73 -0.38 5.45
N ALA A 628 6.17 -1.22 6.39
CA ALA A 628 6.49 -2.63 6.11
C ALA A 628 5.25 -3.49 5.84
N SER A 629 5.48 -4.67 5.24
CA SER A 629 4.45 -5.73 5.22
C SER A 629 4.00 -6.08 6.64
N PRO A 630 2.74 -6.46 6.88
CA PRO A 630 2.30 -6.91 8.21
C PRO A 630 3.11 -8.08 8.78
N LEU A 631 3.72 -8.87 7.90
CA LEU A 631 4.47 -10.07 8.25
C LEU A 631 5.95 -9.96 7.84
N TRP A 632 6.52 -8.76 7.85
CA TRP A 632 7.90 -8.47 7.44
C TRP A 632 8.96 -9.26 8.22
N ASN A 633 8.64 -9.72 9.43
CA ASN A 633 9.54 -10.47 10.30
C ASN A 633 8.92 -11.82 10.74
N ILE A 634 8.12 -12.44 9.89
CA ILE A 634 7.38 -13.67 10.20
C ILE A 634 8.26 -14.82 10.68
N GLU A 635 9.53 -14.85 10.26
CA GLU A 635 10.51 -15.85 10.66
C GLU A 635 10.88 -15.77 12.15
N ALA A 636 10.79 -14.55 12.73
CA ALA A 636 11.16 -14.26 14.12
C ALA A 636 10.00 -14.42 15.11
N ILE A 637 8.76 -14.45 14.63
CA ILE A 637 7.56 -14.59 15.49
C ILE A 637 7.63 -15.89 16.28
N ASP A 638 7.36 -15.80 17.60
CA ASP A 638 7.37 -16.96 18.50
C ASP A 638 6.22 -16.87 19.51
N MET A 639 5.98 -17.92 20.33
CA MET A 639 4.92 -17.92 21.33
C MET A 639 5.25 -18.73 22.59
N GLY A 640 4.59 -18.36 23.70
CA GLY A 640 4.63 -19.06 24.97
C GLY A 640 6.00 -18.95 25.64
N GLU A 641 6.50 -20.06 26.22
CA GLU A 641 7.77 -20.08 26.96
C GLU A 641 8.98 -19.69 26.10
N ALA A 642 8.90 -19.84 24.78
CA ALA A 642 9.96 -19.47 23.84
C ALA A 642 10.16 -17.96 23.75
N CYS A 643 9.18 -17.13 24.14
CA CYS A 643 9.29 -15.66 24.22
C CYS A 643 10.13 -15.15 25.38
N GLY A 644 10.49 -15.97 26.33
CA GLY A 644 11.23 -15.57 27.53
C GLY A 644 12.73 -15.85 27.49
N ASN A 645 13.27 -16.26 26.34
CA ASN A 645 14.68 -16.64 26.19
C ASN A 645 15.44 -15.66 25.29
#